data_aa62f3a33a429eef59eba44249c01a73
#
_entry.id   aa62f3a33a429eef59eba44249c01a73
#
_cell.length_a   1.000
_cell.length_b   1.000
_cell.length_c   1.000
_cell.angle_alpha   90.00
_cell.angle_beta   90.00
_cell.angle_gamma   90.00
#
_symmetry.space_group_name_H-M   'P 1'
#
loop_
_entity.id
_entity.type
_entity.pdbx_description
1 polymer ?
#
loop_
_entity_poly.entity_id
_entity_poly.type
_entity_poly.pdbx_seq_one_letter_code
_entity_poly.pdbx_strand_id
1 'polypeptide(L)'
;MNANEGLGTVPDTAYGLNQAVWDGNMNTPASVELLGRAGVQMMRYPGGSYGDGYHWQTNTVSGGGWVAPGTDFDSFMGTTRAVGAQAMVIANYGSGTPEEAAEWVRYANVTKGYGVKYWEIGNEVYGNGHYGADWELDYHTSKSPTTYANNVVEYARAMKAVDPTVRIGVVLTLPNSWPDGSVASGDSKDWNHTVLPIVGPYVDFGVIHYYPNHTTAADVLQQTGLLPAELAQVRQQISRYAGDRGPSIGIAVTETQSNFQAATQPGALFTADVYFTALENGVFNVDYWDTRNGMPEDNITTAPDGATDYGDGGMLSSGNCNSHNVCEPPLNTPFPAYYAFQMLGEVAVPGDTLVRSGSDNPLLGVHAARNNDGNLSVELINRDPSAAYTVDLDYVGWAPSSETPTVHTYAAEGTSITTAQRGTAGTQVVPAYSIVTVKLTPSATNPVSRTLSAPGSPTVSNVTAHSAIIAWTPSTGGDVTRYGVFQQIGTNSVLLGESTSATFTAQNLVPGTSYTVNVLATDQKGYRSMPSTPVTFVTGTPQNSTCAVTYDVVSGWASGFVANLAITNTGPDPINGWTLAFSFPSSTESVSSSTWNGTYAADGQNVVVTPADGNTYLTPNGGNTVSTGFVGNQTGANPSPASFTLNGAVCTTTYS
;
A
#
# COMPACT_ATOMS: atom_id res chain seq x y z
N MET A 1 -8.07 9.78 20.29
CA MET A 1 -8.56 10.19 18.95
C MET A 1 -8.32 11.67 18.75
N ASN A 2 -7.90 12.10 17.54
CA ASN A 2 -7.72 13.51 17.18
C ASN A 2 -8.71 13.90 16.06
N ALA A 3 -9.87 14.43 16.43
CA ALA A 3 -10.91 14.80 15.48
C ALA A 3 -10.57 16.00 14.58
N ASN A 4 -9.49 16.73 14.88
CA ASN A 4 -8.98 17.81 14.05
C ASN A 4 -8.05 17.32 12.92
N GLU A 5 -7.55 16.08 13.02
CA GLU A 5 -6.66 15.48 12.03
C GLU A 5 -7.45 14.50 11.15
N GLY A 6 -8.07 15.02 10.09
CA GLY A 6 -8.70 14.21 9.07
C GLY A 6 -7.65 13.45 8.24
N LEU A 7 -7.88 12.16 8.03
CA LEU A 7 -7.03 11.28 7.22
C LEU A 7 -7.55 11.11 5.80
N GLY A 8 -8.85 11.31 5.61
CA GLY A 8 -9.53 11.20 4.33
C GLY A 8 -11.03 11.08 4.52
N THR A 9 -11.77 11.32 3.46
CA THR A 9 -13.22 11.07 3.42
C THR A 9 -13.47 9.65 2.92
N VAL A 10 -14.34 8.91 3.59
CA VAL A 10 -14.74 7.57 3.16
C VAL A 10 -15.39 7.64 1.78
N PRO A 11 -14.84 7.01 0.75
CA PRO A 11 -15.42 7.00 -0.59
C PRO A 11 -16.65 6.07 -0.66
N ASP A 12 -17.46 6.26 -1.70
CA ASP A 12 -18.62 5.41 -1.99
C ASP A 12 -18.27 4.05 -2.59
N THR A 13 -16.98 3.73 -2.63
CA THR A 13 -16.39 2.49 -3.11
C THR A 13 -15.58 1.77 -2.03
N ALA A 14 -15.58 2.29 -0.78
CA ALA A 14 -14.65 1.89 0.27
C ALA A 14 -14.74 0.38 0.61
N TYR A 15 -15.95 -0.15 0.75
CA TYR A 15 -16.23 -1.48 1.29
C TYR A 15 -16.65 -2.42 0.18
N GLY A 16 -15.71 -3.17 -0.35
CA GLY A 16 -15.93 -4.07 -1.47
C GLY A 16 -15.66 -5.53 -1.15
N LEU A 17 -16.02 -6.40 -2.07
CA LEU A 17 -15.71 -7.82 -2.04
C LEU A 17 -15.66 -8.41 -3.44
N ASN A 18 -15.05 -9.59 -3.55
CA ASN A 18 -14.93 -10.35 -4.77
C ASN A 18 -16.15 -11.28 -4.99
N GLN A 19 -16.55 -11.37 -6.25
CA GLN A 19 -17.55 -12.32 -6.75
C GLN A 19 -16.93 -13.19 -7.84
N ALA A 20 -17.12 -14.48 -7.73
CA ALA A 20 -16.47 -15.42 -8.63
C ALA A 20 -17.47 -16.18 -9.51
N VAL A 21 -17.11 -16.40 -10.78
CA VAL A 21 -17.98 -17.14 -11.73
C VAL A 21 -18.13 -18.62 -11.40
N TRP A 22 -17.34 -19.17 -10.49
CA TRP A 22 -17.54 -20.54 -9.98
C TRP A 22 -18.57 -20.61 -8.85
N ASP A 23 -18.96 -19.48 -8.23
CA ASP A 23 -20.01 -19.44 -7.20
C ASP A 23 -21.41 -19.41 -7.81
N GLY A 24 -22.01 -20.58 -8.00
CA GLY A 24 -23.37 -20.70 -8.51
C GLY A 24 -24.45 -20.04 -7.63
N ASN A 25 -24.10 -19.60 -6.43
CA ASN A 25 -25.03 -18.92 -5.50
C ASN A 25 -24.86 -17.39 -5.51
N MET A 26 -23.93 -16.82 -6.29
CA MET A 26 -23.62 -15.39 -6.22
C MET A 26 -24.85 -14.49 -6.55
N ASN A 27 -25.80 -14.99 -7.36
CA ASN A 27 -26.98 -14.25 -7.82
C ASN A 27 -28.30 -14.67 -7.16
N THR A 28 -28.24 -15.40 -6.06
CA THR A 28 -29.46 -15.81 -5.35
C THR A 28 -30.06 -14.66 -4.55
N PRO A 29 -31.38 -14.64 -4.30
CA PRO A 29 -32.02 -13.65 -3.43
C PRO A 29 -31.39 -13.58 -2.04
N ALA A 30 -30.94 -14.72 -1.48
CA ALA A 30 -30.27 -14.77 -0.20
C ALA A 30 -28.90 -14.05 -0.24
N SER A 31 -28.16 -14.19 -1.34
CA SER A 31 -26.90 -13.45 -1.53
C SER A 31 -27.14 -11.95 -1.62
N VAL A 32 -28.13 -11.52 -2.40
CA VAL A 32 -28.50 -10.09 -2.49
C VAL A 32 -28.87 -9.52 -1.12
N GLU A 33 -29.69 -10.26 -0.32
CA GLU A 33 -30.06 -9.84 1.02
C GLU A 33 -28.85 -9.73 1.96
N LEU A 34 -28.01 -10.76 1.99
CA LEU A 34 -26.83 -10.79 2.88
C LEU A 34 -25.83 -9.71 2.51
N LEU A 35 -25.50 -9.53 1.23
CA LEU A 35 -24.56 -8.51 0.78
C LEU A 35 -25.11 -7.09 0.99
N GLY A 36 -26.39 -6.88 0.75
CA GLY A 36 -27.05 -5.61 1.07
C GLY A 36 -27.02 -5.28 2.56
N ARG A 37 -27.29 -6.28 3.42
CA ARG A 37 -27.20 -6.13 4.89
C ARG A 37 -25.75 -5.93 5.37
N ALA A 38 -24.77 -6.49 4.66
CA ALA A 38 -23.36 -6.26 4.96
C ALA A 38 -22.91 -4.84 4.61
N GLY A 39 -23.66 -4.12 3.76
CA GLY A 39 -23.30 -2.76 3.35
C GLY A 39 -22.23 -2.73 2.25
N VAL A 40 -22.22 -3.73 1.38
CA VAL A 40 -21.28 -3.84 0.25
C VAL A 40 -21.47 -2.67 -0.71
N GLN A 41 -20.39 -1.99 -1.06
CA GLN A 41 -20.37 -0.79 -1.92
C GLN A 41 -19.70 -1.05 -3.27
N MET A 42 -18.78 -2.01 -3.34
CA MET A 42 -18.10 -2.44 -4.56
C MET A 42 -18.16 -3.96 -4.69
N MET A 43 -18.36 -4.46 -5.90
CA MET A 43 -18.31 -5.88 -6.20
C MET A 43 -17.35 -6.10 -7.37
N ARG A 44 -16.29 -6.87 -7.16
CA ARG A 44 -15.26 -7.17 -8.15
C ARG A 44 -15.54 -8.52 -8.80
N TYR A 45 -15.38 -8.61 -10.14
CA TYR A 45 -15.77 -9.74 -10.97
C TYR A 45 -14.76 -9.94 -12.11
N PRO A 46 -14.48 -11.16 -12.62
CA PRO A 46 -15.19 -12.45 -12.43
C PRO A 46 -14.56 -13.41 -11.41
N GLY A 47 -13.60 -12.97 -10.60
CA GLY A 47 -12.97 -13.77 -9.55
C GLY A 47 -11.50 -14.05 -9.82
N GLY A 48 -10.61 -13.17 -9.33
CA GLY A 48 -9.16 -13.34 -9.28
C GLY A 48 -8.56 -13.83 -10.60
N SER A 49 -7.75 -14.89 -10.52
CA SER A 49 -7.04 -15.52 -11.66
C SER A 49 -7.96 -15.94 -12.81
N TYR A 50 -9.24 -16.20 -12.56
CA TYR A 50 -10.19 -16.46 -13.63
C TYR A 50 -10.35 -15.25 -14.56
N GLY A 51 -10.10 -14.02 -14.07
CA GLY A 51 -10.14 -12.80 -14.86
C GLY A 51 -9.21 -12.85 -16.08
N ASP A 52 -8.04 -13.47 -15.97
CA ASP A 52 -7.07 -13.57 -17.07
C ASP A 52 -7.45 -14.61 -18.16
N GLY A 53 -8.50 -15.40 -17.90
CA GLY A 53 -9.03 -16.35 -18.86
C GLY A 53 -10.48 -16.14 -19.24
N TYR A 54 -11.21 -15.19 -18.62
CA TYR A 54 -12.65 -15.08 -18.73
C TYR A 54 -13.10 -14.35 -20.00
N HIS A 55 -13.94 -15.01 -20.80
CA HIS A 55 -14.58 -14.49 -22.00
C HIS A 55 -16.04 -14.16 -21.72
N TRP A 56 -16.33 -12.88 -21.53
CA TRP A 56 -17.63 -12.39 -21.07
C TRP A 56 -18.82 -12.71 -22.01
N GLN A 57 -18.58 -12.73 -23.33
CA GLN A 57 -19.63 -13.03 -24.32
C GLN A 57 -20.13 -14.46 -24.27
N THR A 58 -19.25 -15.41 -23.90
CA THR A 58 -19.57 -16.84 -23.88
C THR A 58 -19.74 -17.37 -22.46
N ASN A 59 -19.41 -16.58 -21.44
CA ASN A 59 -19.36 -16.98 -20.04
C ASN A 59 -18.49 -18.25 -19.85
N THR A 60 -17.26 -18.19 -20.35
CA THR A 60 -16.29 -19.31 -20.30
C THR A 60 -14.93 -18.81 -19.87
N VAL A 61 -14.10 -19.71 -19.36
CA VAL A 61 -12.72 -19.42 -18.93
C VAL A 61 -11.75 -20.26 -19.76
N SER A 62 -10.80 -19.59 -20.41
CA SER A 62 -9.66 -20.26 -21.06
C SER A 62 -8.82 -21.02 -20.03
N GLY A 63 -8.16 -22.11 -20.45
CA GLY A 63 -7.39 -22.95 -19.52
C GLY A 63 -8.22 -24.01 -18.77
N GLY A 64 -9.56 -24.07 -18.98
CA GLY A 64 -10.40 -25.15 -18.45
C GLY A 64 -11.02 -24.88 -17.07
N GLY A 65 -11.11 -23.61 -16.66
CA GLY A 65 -11.78 -23.22 -15.42
C GLY A 65 -13.28 -23.52 -15.44
N TRP A 66 -13.83 -23.91 -14.29
CA TRP A 66 -15.27 -24.17 -14.11
C TRP A 66 -16.03 -22.85 -13.96
N VAL A 67 -17.09 -22.68 -14.76
CA VAL A 67 -18.02 -21.58 -14.65
C VAL A 67 -19.40 -22.11 -14.28
N ALA A 68 -19.96 -21.64 -13.18
CA ALA A 68 -21.26 -22.06 -12.73
C ALA A 68 -22.38 -21.49 -13.63
N PRO A 69 -23.48 -22.21 -13.86
CA PRO A 69 -24.62 -21.67 -14.61
C PRO A 69 -25.22 -20.43 -13.94
N GLY A 70 -25.57 -19.41 -14.75
CA GLY A 70 -26.21 -18.19 -14.26
C GLY A 70 -25.27 -17.22 -13.58
N THR A 71 -23.97 -17.30 -13.85
CA THR A 71 -22.94 -16.37 -13.33
C THR A 71 -22.36 -15.48 -14.41
N ASP A 72 -23.09 -15.29 -15.52
CA ASP A 72 -22.74 -14.38 -16.58
C ASP A 72 -22.77 -12.90 -16.11
N PHE A 73 -22.19 -12.03 -16.93
CA PHE A 73 -22.04 -10.61 -16.61
C PHE A 73 -23.39 -9.89 -16.34
N ASP A 74 -24.45 -10.21 -17.07
CA ASP A 74 -25.77 -9.60 -16.83
C ASP A 74 -26.36 -10.03 -15.47
N SER A 75 -26.17 -11.29 -15.11
CA SER A 75 -26.55 -11.84 -13.81
C SER A 75 -25.78 -11.17 -12.66
N PHE A 76 -24.46 -11.02 -12.81
CA PHE A 76 -23.62 -10.27 -11.88
C PHE A 76 -24.10 -8.82 -11.72
N MET A 77 -24.31 -8.09 -12.82
CA MET A 77 -24.79 -6.71 -12.79
C MET A 77 -26.20 -6.60 -12.17
N GLY A 78 -27.04 -7.62 -12.36
CA GLY A 78 -28.35 -7.72 -11.71
C GLY A 78 -28.21 -7.74 -10.19
N THR A 79 -27.33 -8.56 -9.66
CA THR A 79 -27.00 -8.67 -8.23
C THR A 79 -26.36 -7.37 -7.70
N THR A 80 -25.35 -6.86 -8.39
CA THR A 80 -24.64 -5.63 -8.00
C THR A 80 -25.60 -4.46 -7.84
N ARG A 81 -26.50 -4.27 -8.80
CA ARG A 81 -27.51 -3.21 -8.75
C ARG A 81 -28.57 -3.44 -7.68
N ALA A 82 -28.97 -4.69 -7.42
CA ALA A 82 -29.92 -5.03 -6.38
C ALA A 82 -29.35 -4.80 -4.98
N VAL A 83 -28.07 -5.02 -4.79
CA VAL A 83 -27.32 -4.69 -3.56
C VAL A 83 -27.14 -3.18 -3.41
N GLY A 84 -27.13 -2.42 -4.49
CA GLY A 84 -26.82 -0.98 -4.51
C GLY A 84 -25.31 -0.69 -4.60
N ALA A 85 -24.51 -1.67 -4.98
CA ALA A 85 -23.07 -1.57 -5.12
C ALA A 85 -22.64 -1.05 -6.51
N GLN A 86 -21.40 -0.62 -6.63
CA GLN A 86 -20.71 -0.37 -7.90
C GLN A 86 -20.01 -1.65 -8.36
N ALA A 87 -19.68 -1.73 -9.65
CA ALA A 87 -18.94 -2.84 -10.22
C ALA A 87 -17.49 -2.45 -10.50
N MET A 88 -16.56 -3.36 -10.18
CA MET A 88 -15.20 -3.40 -10.68
C MET A 88 -15.01 -4.67 -11.50
N VAL A 89 -14.48 -4.56 -12.71
CA VAL A 89 -14.41 -5.67 -13.66
C VAL A 89 -12.96 -5.90 -14.07
N ILE A 90 -12.52 -7.16 -14.00
CA ILE A 90 -11.22 -7.58 -14.52
C ILE A 90 -11.38 -7.88 -16.01
N ALA A 91 -10.76 -7.10 -16.86
CA ALA A 91 -10.65 -7.37 -18.29
C ALA A 91 -9.61 -8.47 -18.52
N ASN A 92 -9.98 -9.46 -19.33
CA ASN A 92 -9.13 -10.61 -19.63
C ASN A 92 -7.82 -10.18 -20.31
N TYR A 93 -6.72 -10.26 -19.57
CA TYR A 93 -5.39 -9.98 -20.10
C TYR A 93 -4.74 -11.24 -20.67
N GLY A 94 -4.84 -12.37 -20.00
CA GLY A 94 -4.04 -13.55 -20.29
C GLY A 94 -4.38 -14.23 -21.61
N SER A 95 -5.66 -14.23 -22.00
CA SER A 95 -6.14 -14.84 -23.25
C SER A 95 -7.05 -13.94 -24.10
N GLY A 96 -7.43 -12.75 -23.58
CA GLY A 96 -8.28 -11.79 -24.25
C GLY A 96 -7.51 -10.79 -25.12
N THR A 97 -8.23 -9.77 -25.59
CA THR A 97 -7.66 -8.70 -26.42
C THR A 97 -8.18 -7.33 -26.01
N PRO A 98 -7.50 -6.23 -26.40
CA PRO A 98 -8.01 -4.88 -26.22
C PRO A 98 -9.38 -4.65 -26.85
N GLU A 99 -9.67 -5.29 -27.99
CA GLU A 99 -10.95 -5.21 -28.68
C GLU A 99 -12.07 -5.90 -27.88
N GLU A 100 -11.80 -7.07 -27.31
CA GLU A 100 -12.76 -7.78 -26.44
C GLU A 100 -13.10 -6.92 -25.21
N ALA A 101 -12.12 -6.33 -24.56
CA ALA A 101 -12.32 -5.43 -23.44
C ALA A 101 -13.13 -4.17 -23.84
N ALA A 102 -12.82 -3.57 -24.98
CA ALA A 102 -13.56 -2.43 -25.51
C ALA A 102 -15.03 -2.78 -25.84
N GLU A 103 -15.28 -3.95 -26.41
CA GLU A 103 -16.64 -4.44 -26.65
C GLU A 103 -17.38 -4.74 -25.35
N TRP A 104 -16.68 -5.18 -24.29
CA TRP A 104 -17.30 -5.34 -22.97
C TRP A 104 -17.71 -3.99 -22.37
N VAL A 105 -16.85 -2.96 -22.46
CA VAL A 105 -17.22 -1.59 -22.09
C VAL A 105 -18.42 -1.09 -22.91
N ARG A 106 -18.42 -1.32 -24.23
CA ARG A 106 -19.55 -0.95 -25.10
C ARG A 106 -20.84 -1.63 -24.69
N TYR A 107 -20.77 -2.95 -24.42
CA TYR A 107 -21.92 -3.71 -23.97
C TYR A 107 -22.43 -3.17 -22.62
N ALA A 108 -21.55 -3.04 -21.64
CA ALA A 108 -21.91 -2.59 -20.31
C ALA A 108 -22.49 -1.18 -20.28
N ASN A 109 -21.81 -0.21 -20.88
CA ASN A 109 -22.11 1.20 -20.67
C ASN A 109 -22.98 1.81 -21.78
N VAL A 110 -22.79 1.39 -23.04
CA VAL A 110 -23.55 1.95 -24.17
C VAL A 110 -24.81 1.11 -24.45
N THR A 111 -24.70 -0.22 -24.48
CA THR A 111 -25.82 -1.09 -24.84
C THR A 111 -26.77 -1.30 -23.67
N LYS A 112 -26.26 -1.62 -22.51
CA LYS A 112 -27.04 -1.92 -21.30
C LYS A 112 -27.24 -0.73 -20.36
N GLY A 113 -26.38 0.30 -20.45
CA GLY A 113 -26.43 1.47 -19.58
C GLY A 113 -26.14 1.13 -18.10
N TYR A 114 -25.29 0.14 -17.85
CA TYR A 114 -24.92 -0.27 -16.49
C TYR A 114 -24.04 0.75 -15.79
N GLY A 115 -23.24 1.54 -16.54
CA GLY A 115 -22.38 2.58 -15.98
C GLY A 115 -21.18 2.04 -15.22
N VAL A 116 -20.64 0.89 -15.65
CA VAL A 116 -19.44 0.30 -15.03
C VAL A 116 -18.25 1.21 -15.23
N LYS A 117 -17.72 1.70 -14.13
CA LYS A 117 -16.69 2.74 -14.14
C LYS A 117 -15.28 2.18 -13.96
N TYR A 118 -15.09 1.13 -13.16
CA TYR A 118 -13.80 0.61 -12.75
C TYR A 118 -13.48 -0.68 -13.50
N TRP A 119 -12.30 -0.70 -14.16
CA TRP A 119 -11.85 -1.82 -14.97
C TRP A 119 -10.38 -2.09 -14.68
N GLU A 120 -10.04 -3.30 -14.26
CA GLU A 120 -8.67 -3.76 -14.07
C GLU A 120 -8.19 -4.49 -15.33
N ILE A 121 -6.92 -4.35 -15.67
CA ILE A 121 -6.34 -5.09 -16.80
C ILE A 121 -5.53 -6.25 -16.26
N GLY A 122 -6.14 -7.45 -16.27
CA GLY A 122 -5.58 -8.68 -15.72
C GLY A 122 -5.64 -8.76 -14.18
N ASN A 123 -5.24 -9.91 -13.66
CA ASN A 123 -5.12 -10.25 -12.25
C ASN A 123 -3.71 -10.77 -11.97
N GLU A 124 -3.04 -10.31 -10.93
CA GLU A 124 -1.72 -10.80 -10.48
C GLU A 124 -0.74 -11.18 -11.60
N VAL A 125 -0.76 -10.44 -12.73
CA VAL A 125 -0.03 -10.79 -13.97
C VAL A 125 1.47 -11.02 -13.74
N TYR A 126 2.03 -10.53 -12.65
CA TYR A 126 3.39 -10.86 -12.22
C TYR A 126 3.58 -12.36 -11.90
N GLY A 127 2.49 -13.11 -11.69
CA GLY A 127 2.43 -14.56 -11.48
C GLY A 127 2.36 -15.40 -12.77
N ASN A 128 2.63 -14.82 -13.94
CA ASN A 128 2.46 -15.44 -15.25
C ASN A 128 3.62 -16.35 -15.72
N GLY A 129 4.55 -16.67 -14.84
CA GLY A 129 5.73 -17.50 -15.14
C GLY A 129 7.00 -16.70 -15.50
N HIS A 130 6.95 -15.38 -15.68
CA HIS A 130 8.13 -14.57 -15.98
C HIS A 130 9.20 -14.67 -14.89
N TYR A 131 8.79 -14.70 -13.63
CA TYR A 131 9.67 -14.83 -12.47
C TYR A 131 9.79 -16.27 -11.95
N GLY A 132 9.26 -17.25 -12.71
CA GLY A 132 9.34 -18.67 -12.38
C GLY A 132 8.12 -19.25 -11.67
N ALA A 133 7.37 -18.48 -10.92
CA ALA A 133 6.06 -18.87 -10.39
C ALA A 133 4.99 -18.62 -11.47
N ASP A 134 4.14 -19.63 -11.72
CA ASP A 134 3.21 -19.67 -12.87
C ASP A 134 1.81 -20.08 -12.37
N TRP A 135 1.11 -19.13 -11.72
CA TRP A 135 -0.25 -19.34 -11.25
C TRP A 135 -1.29 -18.52 -12.04
N GLU A 136 -0.85 -17.56 -12.88
CA GLU A 136 -1.72 -16.77 -13.74
C GLU A 136 -1.67 -17.22 -15.20
N LEU A 137 -2.84 -17.34 -15.83
CA LEU A 137 -2.95 -17.65 -17.24
C LEU A 137 -2.42 -16.49 -18.09
N ASP A 138 -1.44 -16.78 -18.95
CA ASP A 138 -0.92 -15.81 -19.90
C ASP A 138 -0.46 -16.51 -21.18
N TYR A 139 -1.13 -16.25 -22.30
CA TYR A 139 -0.82 -16.78 -23.62
C TYR A 139 0.10 -15.91 -24.45
N HIS A 140 0.52 -14.76 -23.92
CA HIS A 140 1.48 -13.92 -24.64
C HIS A 140 2.82 -14.62 -24.82
N THR A 141 3.44 -14.42 -26.00
CA THR A 141 4.79 -14.98 -26.29
C THR A 141 5.86 -14.41 -25.38
N SER A 142 5.75 -13.14 -25.02
CA SER A 142 6.60 -12.49 -24.03
C SER A 142 5.74 -12.11 -22.80
N LYS A 143 6.14 -12.60 -21.64
CA LYS A 143 5.45 -12.44 -20.36
C LYS A 143 6.10 -11.38 -19.46
N SER A 144 6.96 -10.51 -20.05
CA SER A 144 7.72 -9.52 -19.29
C SER A 144 6.85 -8.36 -18.80
N PRO A 145 7.26 -7.65 -17.72
CA PRO A 145 6.56 -6.45 -17.24
C PRO A 145 6.46 -5.36 -18.31
N THR A 146 7.45 -5.25 -19.22
CA THR A 146 7.39 -4.31 -20.36
C THR A 146 6.29 -4.70 -21.34
N THR A 147 6.11 -5.99 -21.64
CA THR A 147 5.04 -6.48 -22.52
C THR A 147 3.69 -6.20 -21.89
N TYR A 148 3.52 -6.55 -20.61
CA TYR A 148 2.31 -6.24 -19.86
C TYR A 148 1.97 -4.75 -19.94
N ALA A 149 2.91 -3.89 -19.61
CA ALA A 149 2.69 -2.45 -19.59
C ALA A 149 2.29 -1.88 -20.96
N ASN A 150 2.93 -2.31 -22.06
CA ASN A 150 2.55 -1.89 -23.40
C ASN A 150 1.15 -2.35 -23.79
N ASN A 151 0.79 -3.59 -23.44
CA ASN A 151 -0.56 -4.10 -23.68
C ASN A 151 -1.60 -3.33 -22.87
N VAL A 152 -1.35 -3.01 -21.58
CA VAL A 152 -2.24 -2.15 -20.77
C VAL A 152 -2.52 -0.83 -21.45
N VAL A 153 -1.53 -0.21 -22.11
CA VAL A 153 -1.74 1.03 -22.88
C VAL A 153 -2.73 0.82 -24.02
N GLU A 154 -2.64 -0.29 -24.76
CA GLU A 154 -3.57 -0.60 -25.84
C GLU A 154 -4.99 -0.90 -25.31
N TYR A 155 -5.12 -1.66 -24.20
CA TYR A 155 -6.40 -1.86 -23.52
C TYR A 155 -7.01 -0.52 -23.10
N ALA A 156 -6.25 0.33 -22.40
CA ALA A 156 -6.72 1.62 -21.91
C ALA A 156 -7.21 2.53 -23.07
N ARG A 157 -6.48 2.56 -24.18
CA ARG A 157 -6.86 3.32 -25.38
C ARG A 157 -8.14 2.80 -26.01
N ALA A 158 -8.24 1.49 -26.21
CA ALA A 158 -9.40 0.86 -26.82
C ALA A 158 -10.67 1.06 -25.97
N MET A 159 -10.57 0.83 -24.65
CA MET A 159 -11.70 0.97 -23.72
C MET A 159 -12.15 2.43 -23.59
N LYS A 160 -11.21 3.37 -23.39
CA LYS A 160 -11.52 4.82 -23.28
C LYS A 160 -11.98 5.44 -24.59
N ALA A 161 -11.69 4.84 -25.74
CA ALA A 161 -12.27 5.26 -27.03
C ALA A 161 -13.77 4.94 -27.11
N VAL A 162 -14.26 3.94 -26.38
CA VAL A 162 -15.68 3.59 -26.29
C VAL A 162 -16.38 4.47 -25.24
N ASP A 163 -15.80 4.57 -24.04
CA ASP A 163 -16.32 5.39 -22.96
C ASP A 163 -15.15 6.08 -22.23
N PRO A 164 -14.95 7.38 -22.45
CA PRO A 164 -13.84 8.11 -21.85
C PRO A 164 -13.96 8.29 -20.31
N THR A 165 -15.09 7.91 -19.72
CA THR A 165 -15.34 8.04 -18.27
C THR A 165 -14.89 6.81 -17.48
N VAL A 166 -14.56 5.69 -18.15
CA VAL A 166 -14.04 4.51 -17.47
C VAL A 166 -12.66 4.77 -16.85
N ARG A 167 -12.44 4.19 -15.69
CA ARG A 167 -11.19 4.26 -14.96
C ARG A 167 -10.46 2.94 -15.10
N ILE A 168 -9.21 3.01 -15.49
CA ILE A 168 -8.39 1.84 -15.81
C ILE A 168 -7.41 1.60 -14.67
N GLY A 169 -7.46 0.38 -14.13
CA GLY A 169 -6.54 -0.15 -13.13
C GLY A 169 -5.41 -0.95 -13.75
N VAL A 170 -4.23 -0.84 -13.18
CA VAL A 170 -3.03 -1.58 -13.56
C VAL A 170 -2.54 -2.41 -12.39
N VAL A 171 -2.20 -3.67 -12.62
CA VAL A 171 -1.64 -4.57 -11.61
C VAL A 171 -0.27 -4.06 -11.17
N LEU A 172 -0.10 -3.86 -9.87
CA LEU A 172 1.14 -3.51 -9.20
C LEU A 172 1.45 -4.55 -8.11
N THR A 173 2.72 -4.61 -7.70
CA THR A 173 3.13 -5.40 -6.53
C THR A 173 3.17 -4.54 -5.28
N LEU A 174 2.90 -5.13 -4.12
CA LEU A 174 3.05 -4.49 -2.82
C LEU A 174 4.46 -4.79 -2.29
N PRO A 175 5.36 -3.78 -2.16
CA PRO A 175 6.75 -4.00 -1.78
C PRO A 175 6.91 -4.67 -0.42
N ASN A 176 7.84 -5.62 -0.34
CA ASN A 176 8.19 -6.40 0.85
C ASN A 176 7.06 -7.28 1.42
N SER A 177 5.95 -7.43 0.70
CA SER A 177 4.84 -8.30 1.05
C SER A 177 4.70 -9.43 0.02
N TRP A 178 3.99 -10.52 0.38
CA TRP A 178 3.67 -11.58 -0.57
C TRP A 178 2.60 -11.08 -1.57
N PRO A 179 2.71 -11.41 -2.86
CA PRO A 179 3.76 -12.19 -3.51
C PRO A 179 5.01 -11.38 -3.91
N ASP A 180 5.08 -10.12 -3.58
CA ASP A 180 6.14 -9.20 -4.00
C ASP A 180 7.54 -9.68 -3.62
N GLY A 181 7.72 -10.22 -2.44
CA GLY A 181 8.99 -10.77 -1.98
C GLY A 181 9.59 -11.87 -2.87
N SER A 182 8.78 -12.48 -3.75
CA SER A 182 9.23 -13.49 -4.72
C SER A 182 9.47 -12.93 -6.13
N VAL A 183 8.85 -11.82 -6.50
CA VAL A 183 8.92 -11.26 -7.86
C VAL A 183 9.66 -9.93 -7.94
N ALA A 184 9.72 -9.20 -6.83
CA ALA A 184 10.44 -7.94 -6.77
C ALA A 184 10.99 -7.72 -5.36
N SER A 185 12.17 -7.12 -5.26
CA SER A 185 12.84 -6.85 -3.99
C SER A 185 13.03 -5.33 -3.83
N GLY A 186 12.78 -4.85 -2.61
CA GLY A 186 12.95 -3.43 -2.29
C GLY A 186 11.87 -2.56 -2.95
N ASP A 187 12.21 -1.76 -3.93
CA ASP A 187 11.29 -0.85 -4.60
C ASP A 187 10.52 -1.48 -5.77
N SER A 188 10.35 -2.80 -5.81
CA SER A 188 9.68 -3.53 -6.90
C SER A 188 10.29 -3.23 -8.27
N LYS A 189 11.61 -3.10 -8.34
CA LYS A 189 12.34 -2.60 -9.53
C LYS A 189 12.11 -3.38 -10.81
N ASP A 190 11.68 -4.62 -10.73
CA ASP A 190 11.38 -5.39 -11.94
C ASP A 190 9.96 -5.15 -12.41
N TRP A 191 8.97 -5.05 -11.51
CA TRP A 191 7.57 -4.87 -11.87
C TRP A 191 7.14 -3.40 -11.84
N ASN A 192 6.90 -2.82 -10.67
CA ASN A 192 6.36 -1.45 -10.55
C ASN A 192 7.27 -0.41 -11.25
N HIS A 193 8.58 -0.54 -11.09
CA HIS A 193 9.57 0.35 -11.72
C HIS A 193 9.55 0.27 -13.26
N THR A 194 9.22 -0.91 -13.84
CA THR A 194 9.12 -1.10 -15.29
C THR A 194 7.76 -0.69 -15.82
N VAL A 195 6.67 -1.05 -15.09
CA VAL A 195 5.29 -0.86 -15.55
C VAL A 195 4.89 0.63 -15.49
N LEU A 196 5.09 1.27 -14.34
CA LEU A 196 4.58 2.62 -14.07
C LEU A 196 5.04 3.69 -15.07
N PRO A 197 6.31 3.74 -15.54
CA PRO A 197 6.74 4.73 -16.53
C PRO A 197 6.01 4.63 -17.88
N ILE A 198 5.57 3.42 -18.24
CA ILE A 198 4.90 3.16 -19.51
C ILE A 198 3.41 3.48 -19.40
N VAL A 199 2.77 3.03 -18.33
CA VAL A 199 1.31 3.11 -18.18
C VAL A 199 0.82 4.42 -17.56
N GLY A 200 1.67 5.15 -16.84
CA GLY A 200 1.28 6.33 -16.05
C GLY A 200 0.38 7.34 -16.77
N PRO A 201 0.61 7.68 -18.06
CA PRO A 201 -0.27 8.58 -18.81
C PRO A 201 -1.68 8.04 -19.10
N TYR A 202 -1.93 6.74 -18.95
CA TYR A 202 -3.14 6.06 -19.46
C TYR A 202 -4.03 5.48 -18.37
N VAL A 203 -3.47 5.15 -17.20
CA VAL A 203 -4.18 4.50 -16.09
C VAL A 203 -4.67 5.49 -15.04
N ASP A 204 -5.64 5.06 -14.24
CA ASP A 204 -6.30 5.91 -13.25
C ASP A 204 -6.10 5.40 -11.82
N PHE A 205 -5.74 4.12 -11.64
CA PHE A 205 -5.41 3.55 -10.33
C PHE A 205 -4.45 2.35 -10.45
N GLY A 206 -3.69 2.12 -9.38
CA GLY A 206 -2.90 0.92 -9.16
C GLY A 206 -3.68 -0.09 -8.34
N VAL A 207 -3.60 -1.35 -8.72
CA VAL A 207 -4.22 -2.51 -8.08
C VAL A 207 -3.15 -3.27 -7.32
N ILE A 208 -3.37 -3.50 -6.04
CA ILE A 208 -2.51 -4.32 -5.18
C ILE A 208 -3.35 -5.32 -4.41
N HIS A 209 -2.74 -6.45 -4.04
CA HIS A 209 -3.32 -7.47 -3.18
C HIS A 209 -2.56 -7.55 -1.86
N TYR A 210 -3.25 -7.79 -0.76
CA TYR A 210 -2.65 -7.89 0.57
C TYR A 210 -3.06 -9.17 1.29
N TYR A 211 -2.16 -10.13 1.30
CA TYR A 211 -2.33 -11.43 1.95
C TYR A 211 -1.15 -11.70 2.88
N PRO A 212 -1.24 -11.33 4.17
CA PRO A 212 -0.15 -11.61 5.10
C PRO A 212 0.00 -13.13 5.29
N ASN A 213 1.18 -13.65 4.92
CA ASN A 213 1.48 -15.08 4.96
C ASN A 213 2.12 -15.46 6.30
N HIS A 214 1.30 -15.76 7.30
CA HIS A 214 1.71 -16.17 8.63
C HIS A 214 0.99 -17.44 9.08
N THR A 215 1.55 -18.11 10.09
CA THR A 215 1.09 -19.41 10.57
C THR A 215 0.47 -19.35 11.97
N THR A 216 0.34 -18.16 12.55
CA THR A 216 -0.36 -17.96 13.82
C THR A 216 -1.31 -16.76 13.72
N ALA A 217 -2.43 -16.83 14.42
CA ALA A 217 -3.40 -15.73 14.49
C ALA A 217 -2.78 -14.45 15.05
N ALA A 218 -1.91 -14.57 16.07
CA ALA A 218 -1.25 -13.42 16.68
C ALA A 218 -0.34 -12.68 15.69
N ASP A 219 0.41 -13.42 14.86
CA ASP A 219 1.29 -12.82 13.86
C ASP A 219 0.47 -12.14 12.75
N VAL A 220 -0.57 -12.80 12.23
CA VAL A 220 -1.46 -12.25 11.20
C VAL A 220 -2.09 -10.93 11.67
N LEU A 221 -2.59 -10.88 12.90
CA LEU A 221 -3.23 -9.68 13.45
C LEU A 221 -2.28 -8.50 13.70
N GLN A 222 -0.96 -8.73 13.69
CA GLN A 222 0.04 -7.66 13.77
C GLN A 222 0.41 -7.10 12.39
N GLN A 223 0.11 -7.81 11.29
CA GLN A 223 0.52 -7.40 9.95
C GLN A 223 -0.20 -6.14 9.47
N THR A 224 -1.42 -5.88 9.90
CA THR A 224 -2.12 -4.64 9.57
C THR A 224 -1.33 -3.39 9.96
N GLY A 225 -0.50 -3.48 11.01
CA GLY A 225 0.41 -2.41 11.42
C GLY A 225 1.57 -2.12 10.45
N LEU A 226 1.90 -3.02 9.53
CA LEU A 226 2.93 -2.83 8.50
C LEU A 226 2.38 -2.22 7.21
N LEU A 227 1.10 -2.41 6.92
CA LEU A 227 0.44 -1.96 5.71
C LEU A 227 0.62 -0.45 5.43
N PRO A 228 0.59 0.48 6.41
CA PRO A 228 0.82 1.90 6.14
C PRO A 228 2.17 2.19 5.50
N ALA A 229 3.25 1.51 5.93
CA ALA A 229 4.58 1.70 5.38
C ALA A 229 4.69 1.16 3.94
N GLU A 230 4.04 0.03 3.67
CA GLU A 230 3.99 -0.58 2.34
C GLU A 230 3.19 0.27 1.36
N LEU A 231 2.01 0.76 1.76
CA LEU A 231 1.21 1.70 0.97
C LEU A 231 1.96 3.00 0.68
N ALA A 232 2.72 3.51 1.66
CA ALA A 232 3.56 4.68 1.45
C ALA A 232 4.64 4.42 0.37
N GLN A 233 5.25 3.22 0.33
CA GLN A 233 6.19 2.84 -0.71
C GLN A 233 5.52 2.76 -2.09
N VAL A 234 4.34 2.12 -2.20
CA VAL A 234 3.58 2.10 -3.47
C VAL A 234 3.27 3.52 -3.93
N ARG A 235 2.82 4.40 -3.02
CA ARG A 235 2.54 5.80 -3.34
C ARG A 235 3.79 6.54 -3.83
N GLN A 236 4.94 6.30 -3.22
CA GLN A 236 6.21 6.86 -3.67
C GLN A 236 6.60 6.35 -5.05
N GLN A 237 6.43 5.05 -5.32
CA GLN A 237 6.71 4.46 -6.64
C GLN A 237 5.80 5.06 -7.72
N ILE A 238 4.50 5.16 -7.47
CA ILE A 238 3.55 5.82 -8.37
C ILE A 238 3.98 7.27 -8.63
N SER A 239 4.27 8.04 -7.58
CA SER A 239 4.70 9.43 -7.71
C SER A 239 6.03 9.57 -8.48
N ARG A 240 6.95 8.63 -8.27
CA ARG A 240 8.28 8.66 -8.88
C ARG A 240 8.31 8.22 -10.33
N TYR A 241 7.51 7.22 -10.69
CA TYR A 241 7.64 6.55 -11.98
C TYR A 241 6.51 6.84 -12.97
N ALA A 242 5.32 7.23 -12.50
CA ALA A 242 4.17 7.42 -13.38
C ALA A 242 4.09 8.82 -14.04
N GLY A 243 5.15 9.64 -13.92
CA GLY A 243 5.20 10.98 -14.51
C GLY A 243 4.21 11.96 -13.88
N ASP A 244 3.81 12.98 -14.63
CA ASP A 244 2.98 14.10 -14.13
C ASP A 244 1.61 13.66 -13.60
N ARG A 245 1.10 12.51 -14.04
CA ARG A 245 -0.17 11.95 -13.56
C ARG A 245 -0.06 11.17 -12.26
N GLY A 246 1.15 10.83 -11.80
CA GLY A 246 1.35 10.05 -10.57
C GLY A 246 0.49 10.51 -9.39
N PRO A 247 0.40 11.82 -9.06
CA PRO A 247 -0.45 12.31 -7.97
C PRO A 247 -1.96 12.04 -8.12
N SER A 248 -2.46 11.82 -9.35
CA SER A 248 -3.87 11.55 -9.64
C SER A 248 -4.21 10.06 -9.72
N ILE A 249 -3.22 9.19 -9.70
CA ILE A 249 -3.42 7.74 -9.75
C ILE A 249 -3.81 7.25 -8.34
N GLY A 250 -5.01 6.65 -8.23
CA GLY A 250 -5.51 6.06 -7.00
C GLY A 250 -4.78 4.75 -6.64
N ILE A 251 -5.07 4.20 -5.45
CA ILE A 251 -4.68 2.84 -5.05
C ILE A 251 -5.93 2.11 -4.61
N ALA A 252 -6.13 0.90 -5.12
CA ALA A 252 -7.14 -0.06 -4.68
C ALA A 252 -6.46 -1.33 -4.16
N VAL A 253 -6.94 -1.85 -3.03
CA VAL A 253 -6.59 -3.18 -2.52
C VAL A 253 -7.72 -4.10 -2.95
N THR A 254 -7.60 -4.74 -4.09
CA THR A 254 -8.71 -5.45 -4.72
C THR A 254 -8.82 -6.90 -4.30
N GLU A 255 -7.87 -7.36 -3.47
CA GLU A 255 -7.99 -8.60 -2.72
C GLU A 255 -7.29 -8.49 -1.37
N THR A 256 -7.98 -8.90 -0.31
CA THR A 256 -7.39 -9.07 1.02
C THR A 256 -8.20 -10.02 1.89
N GLN A 257 -7.51 -10.79 2.69
CA GLN A 257 -8.01 -11.55 3.84
C GLN A 257 -6.84 -11.96 4.74
N SER A 258 -7.10 -12.54 5.89
CA SER A 258 -6.07 -12.93 6.84
C SER A 258 -5.13 -14.04 6.32
N ASN A 259 -5.50 -14.76 5.27
CA ASN A 259 -4.80 -15.94 4.71
C ASN A 259 -4.46 -17.05 5.74
N PHE A 260 -4.94 -16.89 6.97
CA PHE A 260 -4.84 -17.87 8.04
C PHE A 260 -6.02 -17.70 8.99
N GLN A 261 -6.78 -18.77 9.19
CA GLN A 261 -7.98 -18.79 10.03
C GLN A 261 -9.03 -17.74 9.59
N ALA A 262 -9.17 -17.53 8.27
CA ALA A 262 -10.04 -16.50 7.68
C ALA A 262 -11.52 -16.67 8.04
N ALA A 263 -12.00 -17.91 8.15
CA ALA A 263 -13.39 -18.24 8.49
C ALA A 263 -13.70 -18.20 10.00
N THR A 264 -12.81 -17.62 10.83
CA THR A 264 -12.94 -17.59 12.29
C THR A 264 -12.74 -16.18 12.86
N GLN A 265 -12.77 -16.03 14.18
CA GLN A 265 -12.63 -14.71 14.83
C GLN A 265 -11.34 -13.95 14.46
N PRO A 266 -10.14 -14.57 14.35
CA PRO A 266 -8.97 -13.89 13.79
C PRO A 266 -9.22 -13.22 12.44
N GLY A 267 -9.91 -13.91 11.51
CA GLY A 267 -10.29 -13.34 10.23
C GLY A 267 -11.20 -12.12 10.35
N ALA A 268 -12.13 -12.13 11.31
CA ALA A 268 -12.98 -10.97 11.61
C ALA A 268 -12.17 -9.77 12.11
N LEU A 269 -11.30 -10.00 13.10
CA LEU A 269 -10.46 -8.92 13.68
C LEU A 269 -9.53 -8.32 12.62
N PHE A 270 -8.93 -9.16 11.78
CA PHE A 270 -8.12 -8.72 10.66
C PHE A 270 -8.93 -7.88 9.67
N THR A 271 -10.13 -8.34 9.30
CA THR A 271 -11.01 -7.64 8.35
C THR A 271 -11.35 -6.23 8.84
N ALA A 272 -11.80 -6.07 10.08
CA ALA A 272 -12.11 -4.77 10.66
C ALA A 272 -10.91 -3.82 10.58
N ASP A 273 -9.73 -4.31 10.96
CA ASP A 273 -8.52 -3.52 11.07
C ASP A 273 -7.91 -3.14 9.69
N VAL A 274 -7.86 -4.10 8.74
CA VAL A 274 -7.21 -3.87 7.44
C VAL A 274 -7.96 -2.86 6.58
N TYR A 275 -9.30 -2.85 6.62
CA TYR A 275 -10.11 -1.90 5.86
C TYR A 275 -9.83 -0.45 6.28
N PHE A 276 -9.95 -0.16 7.56
CA PHE A 276 -9.68 1.20 8.04
C PHE A 276 -8.21 1.57 7.91
N THR A 277 -7.28 0.65 8.18
CA THR A 277 -5.86 0.91 7.96
C THR A 277 -5.57 1.30 6.52
N ALA A 278 -6.14 0.62 5.53
CA ALA A 278 -5.97 0.95 4.12
C ALA A 278 -6.61 2.31 3.77
N LEU A 279 -7.85 2.54 4.17
CA LEU A 279 -8.59 3.79 3.89
C LEU A 279 -7.92 5.01 4.54
N GLU A 280 -7.43 4.89 5.77
CA GLU A 280 -6.68 5.93 6.50
C GLU A 280 -5.36 6.30 5.80
N ASN A 281 -4.85 5.41 4.92
CA ASN A 281 -3.64 5.61 4.13
C ASN A 281 -3.92 5.89 2.64
N GLY A 282 -5.14 6.34 2.32
CA GLY A 282 -5.49 6.89 1.01
C GLY A 282 -5.81 5.84 -0.06
N VAL A 283 -6.11 4.62 0.33
CA VAL A 283 -6.75 3.62 -0.54
C VAL A 283 -8.21 4.01 -0.74
N PHE A 284 -8.73 3.92 -1.96
CA PHE A 284 -10.11 4.33 -2.24
C PHE A 284 -11.11 3.15 -2.27
N ASN A 285 -10.62 1.91 -2.31
CA ASN A 285 -11.42 0.70 -2.34
C ASN A 285 -10.61 -0.44 -1.73
N VAL A 286 -11.26 -1.26 -0.91
CA VAL A 286 -10.71 -2.51 -0.34
C VAL A 286 -11.73 -3.61 -0.59
N ASP A 287 -11.31 -4.70 -1.24
CA ASP A 287 -12.18 -5.82 -1.56
C ASP A 287 -11.76 -7.08 -0.79
N TYR A 288 -12.69 -7.63 -0.02
CA TYR A 288 -12.50 -8.92 0.66
C TYR A 288 -12.45 -10.06 -0.36
N TRP A 289 -11.58 -11.01 -0.19
CA TRP A 289 -11.55 -12.26 -0.95
C TRP A 289 -12.18 -13.35 -0.09
N ASP A 290 -13.31 -13.90 -0.49
CA ASP A 290 -14.33 -13.49 -1.44
C ASP A 290 -15.72 -13.74 -0.83
N THR A 291 -16.79 -13.80 -1.60
CA THR A 291 -18.13 -14.09 -1.04
C THR A 291 -18.23 -15.54 -0.58
N ARG A 292 -17.81 -16.52 -1.42
CA ARG A 292 -17.77 -17.97 -1.14
C ARG A 292 -16.63 -18.59 -1.95
N ASN A 293 -15.59 -18.99 -1.29
CA ASN A 293 -14.42 -19.57 -1.94
C ASN A 293 -14.53 -21.11 -2.06
N GLY A 294 -15.29 -21.72 -1.18
CA GLY A 294 -15.43 -23.16 -1.06
C GLY A 294 -14.38 -23.78 -0.14
N MET A 295 -14.70 -24.96 0.37
CA MET A 295 -13.87 -25.66 1.33
C MET A 295 -12.78 -26.47 0.62
N PRO A 296 -11.49 -26.29 0.95
CA PRO A 296 -10.40 -27.13 0.43
C PRO A 296 -10.45 -28.53 1.03
N GLU A 297 -9.77 -29.50 0.39
CA GLU A 297 -9.69 -30.87 0.87
C GLU A 297 -8.92 -31.02 2.19
N ASP A 298 -7.90 -30.21 2.37
CA ASP A 298 -7.02 -30.18 3.54
C ASP A 298 -7.02 -28.77 4.16
N ASN A 299 -6.32 -28.58 5.29
CA ASN A 299 -6.15 -27.32 6.02
C ASN A 299 -7.27 -26.94 7.01
N ILE A 300 -8.03 -27.91 7.50
CA ILE A 300 -8.94 -27.66 8.60
C ILE A 300 -8.13 -27.48 9.89
N THR A 301 -8.29 -26.31 10.53
CA THR A 301 -7.57 -25.97 11.76
C THR A 301 -8.53 -25.56 12.87
N THR A 302 -8.00 -25.28 14.05
CA THR A 302 -8.79 -24.76 15.19
C THR A 302 -8.21 -23.40 15.58
N ALA A 303 -9.07 -22.41 15.64
CA ALA A 303 -8.70 -21.06 16.08
C ALA A 303 -8.47 -21.00 17.61
N PRO A 304 -7.80 -19.94 18.13
CA PRO A 304 -7.54 -19.78 19.57
C PRO A 304 -8.77 -19.75 20.46
N ASP A 305 -9.92 -19.35 19.92
CA ASP A 305 -11.22 -19.36 20.58
C ASP A 305 -11.95 -20.72 20.52
N GLY A 306 -11.34 -21.72 19.88
CA GLY A 306 -11.89 -23.07 19.74
C GLY A 306 -12.80 -23.26 18.51
N ALA A 307 -13.03 -22.24 17.70
CA ALA A 307 -13.81 -22.34 16.47
C ALA A 307 -13.09 -23.19 15.40
N THR A 308 -13.86 -23.90 14.58
CA THR A 308 -13.28 -24.63 13.44
C THR A 308 -13.07 -23.68 12.28
N ASP A 309 -11.83 -23.62 11.81
CA ASP A 309 -11.47 -23.01 10.53
C ASP A 309 -11.55 -24.07 9.43
N TYR A 310 -12.45 -23.88 8.49
CA TYR A 310 -12.68 -24.79 7.38
C TYR A 310 -11.70 -24.58 6.22
N GLY A 311 -10.80 -23.59 6.32
CA GLY A 311 -9.90 -23.20 5.24
C GLY A 311 -10.61 -22.49 4.08
N ASP A 312 -11.91 -22.18 4.23
CA ASP A 312 -12.66 -21.37 3.27
C ASP A 312 -12.27 -19.88 3.44
N GLY A 313 -11.84 -19.27 2.36
CA GLY A 313 -11.55 -17.84 2.32
C GLY A 313 -12.80 -16.97 2.18
N GLY A 314 -13.98 -17.58 2.03
CA GLY A 314 -15.24 -16.87 1.83
C GLY A 314 -15.74 -16.13 3.08
N MET A 315 -16.59 -15.13 2.85
CA MET A 315 -17.33 -14.42 3.90
C MET A 315 -18.58 -15.19 4.34
N LEU A 316 -19.10 -16.03 3.46
CA LEU A 316 -20.27 -16.88 3.64
C LEU A 316 -19.92 -18.34 3.34
N SER A 317 -20.42 -19.26 4.16
CA SER A 317 -20.25 -20.69 3.91
C SER A 317 -20.83 -21.11 2.54
N SER A 318 -20.08 -21.94 1.83
CA SER A 318 -20.53 -22.60 0.60
C SER A 318 -21.47 -23.80 0.89
N GLY A 319 -21.54 -24.26 2.14
CA GLY A 319 -22.29 -25.45 2.55
C GLY A 319 -21.70 -26.76 2.04
N ASN A 320 -20.45 -26.76 1.55
CA ASN A 320 -19.79 -27.91 0.97
C ASN A 320 -19.22 -28.86 2.04
N CYS A 321 -18.98 -30.10 1.64
CA CYS A 321 -18.22 -31.08 2.40
C CYS A 321 -16.99 -31.50 1.59
N ASN A 322 -15.86 -31.73 2.26
CA ASN A 322 -14.69 -32.32 1.63
C ASN A 322 -14.82 -33.86 1.47
N SER A 323 -13.85 -34.48 0.84
CA SER A 323 -13.82 -35.95 0.62
C SER A 323 -13.78 -36.75 1.92
N HIS A 324 -13.38 -36.14 3.04
CA HIS A 324 -13.34 -36.76 4.37
C HIS A 324 -14.67 -36.61 5.15
N ASN A 325 -15.73 -36.11 4.51
CA ASN A 325 -17.05 -35.81 5.12
C ASN A 325 -17.01 -34.79 6.25
N VAL A 326 -16.02 -33.91 6.27
CA VAL A 326 -16.10 -32.70 7.08
C VAL A 326 -16.88 -31.66 6.29
N CYS A 327 -17.93 -31.12 6.89
CA CYS A 327 -18.84 -30.19 6.22
C CYS A 327 -18.77 -28.82 6.88
N GLU A 328 -18.82 -27.79 6.06
CA GLU A 328 -19.11 -26.44 6.50
C GLU A 328 -20.49 -26.30 7.15
N PRO A 329 -20.77 -25.19 7.84
CA PRO A 329 -22.12 -24.82 8.19
C PRO A 329 -23.04 -24.77 6.94
N PRO A 330 -24.37 -24.79 7.13
CA PRO A 330 -25.29 -24.69 5.99
C PRO A 330 -24.97 -23.51 5.07
N LEU A 331 -25.22 -23.68 3.76
CA LEU A 331 -25.04 -22.64 2.74
C LEU A 331 -25.55 -21.27 3.23
N ASN A 332 -24.78 -20.23 2.95
CA ASN A 332 -25.05 -18.84 3.36
C ASN A 332 -24.97 -18.56 4.86
N THR A 333 -24.48 -19.47 5.67
CA THR A 333 -24.16 -19.16 7.06
C THR A 333 -23.00 -18.17 7.08
N PRO A 334 -23.17 -16.97 7.69
CA PRO A 334 -22.08 -16.01 7.79
C PRO A 334 -20.92 -16.53 8.63
N PHE A 335 -19.69 -16.38 8.13
CA PHE A 335 -18.48 -16.51 8.91
C PHE A 335 -18.19 -15.23 9.71
N PRO A 336 -17.33 -15.25 10.72
CA PRO A 336 -17.01 -14.08 11.53
C PRO A 336 -16.62 -12.83 10.74
N ALA A 337 -15.90 -12.96 9.61
CA ALA A 337 -15.55 -11.84 8.74
C ALA A 337 -16.76 -11.05 8.19
N TYR A 338 -17.90 -11.71 7.98
CA TYR A 338 -19.15 -11.05 7.58
C TYR A 338 -19.63 -10.02 8.61
N TYR A 339 -19.58 -10.37 9.89
CA TYR A 339 -19.98 -9.45 10.96
C TYR A 339 -18.99 -8.31 11.14
N ALA A 340 -17.69 -8.59 10.99
CA ALA A 340 -16.66 -7.54 10.95
C ALA A 340 -16.92 -6.55 9.81
N PHE A 341 -17.27 -7.05 8.63
CA PHE A 341 -17.60 -6.22 7.47
C PHE A 341 -18.86 -5.35 7.75
N GLN A 342 -19.88 -5.89 8.40
CA GLN A 342 -21.04 -5.09 8.86
C GLN A 342 -20.63 -4.00 9.86
N MET A 343 -19.67 -4.27 10.75
CA MET A 343 -19.18 -3.29 11.72
C MET A 343 -18.52 -2.07 11.06
N LEU A 344 -17.94 -2.21 9.85
CA LEU A 344 -17.37 -1.07 9.11
C LEU A 344 -18.41 0.05 8.92
N GLY A 345 -19.62 -0.30 8.52
CA GLY A 345 -20.74 0.65 8.33
C GLY A 345 -21.21 1.29 9.64
N GLU A 346 -20.96 0.65 10.77
CA GLU A 346 -21.25 1.24 12.09
C GLU A 346 -20.20 2.30 12.48
N VAL A 347 -18.99 2.24 11.96
CA VAL A 347 -17.95 3.24 12.21
C VAL A 347 -18.10 4.40 11.27
N ALA A 348 -18.13 4.15 9.96
CA ALA A 348 -18.11 5.20 8.95
C ALA A 348 -18.91 4.80 7.71
N VAL A 349 -19.61 5.77 7.13
CA VAL A 349 -20.32 5.65 5.85
C VAL A 349 -19.72 6.61 4.82
N PRO A 350 -20.00 6.47 3.53
CA PRO A 350 -19.53 7.39 2.51
C PRO A 350 -19.79 8.87 2.87
N GLY A 351 -18.74 9.67 2.77
CA GLY A 351 -18.74 11.08 3.13
C GLY A 351 -18.25 11.39 4.55
N ASP A 352 -18.23 10.42 5.46
CA ASP A 352 -17.64 10.60 6.78
C ASP A 352 -16.12 10.80 6.69
N THR A 353 -15.54 11.46 7.68
CA THR A 353 -14.11 11.75 7.72
C THR A 353 -13.42 10.81 8.71
N LEU A 354 -12.53 9.94 8.23
CA LEU A 354 -11.63 9.18 9.09
C LEU A 354 -10.69 10.15 9.80
N VAL A 355 -10.47 9.93 11.09
CA VAL A 355 -9.63 10.81 11.92
C VAL A 355 -8.53 10.01 12.62
N ARG A 356 -7.42 10.68 12.92
CA ARG A 356 -6.28 10.04 13.56
C ARG A 356 -6.66 9.45 14.91
N SER A 357 -6.37 8.18 15.09
CA SER A 357 -6.55 7.42 16.31
C SER A 357 -5.32 6.56 16.61
N GLY A 358 -5.27 5.98 17.79
CA GLY A 358 -4.23 5.05 18.20
C GLY A 358 -4.39 4.64 19.65
N SER A 359 -3.68 3.58 20.03
CA SER A 359 -3.64 3.00 21.36
C SER A 359 -2.20 2.91 21.87
N ASP A 360 -2.02 2.93 23.19
CA ASP A 360 -0.77 2.59 23.88
C ASP A 360 -0.61 1.08 24.12
N ASN A 361 -1.66 0.29 23.83
CA ASN A 361 -1.63 -1.16 23.89
C ASN A 361 -1.52 -1.75 22.47
N PRO A 362 -0.45 -2.49 22.13
CA PRO A 362 -0.26 -3.08 20.82
C PRO A 362 -1.29 -4.16 20.44
N LEU A 363 -2.00 -4.72 21.43
CA LEU A 363 -3.08 -5.69 21.21
C LEU A 363 -4.46 -5.03 21.01
N LEU A 364 -4.52 -3.70 21.04
CA LEU A 364 -5.76 -2.94 20.81
C LEU A 364 -5.64 -2.09 19.54
N GLY A 365 -6.30 -2.51 18.47
CA GLY A 365 -6.54 -1.70 17.27
C GLY A 365 -7.56 -0.59 17.54
N VAL A 366 -7.36 0.60 16.98
CA VAL A 366 -8.28 1.74 17.15
C VAL A 366 -8.43 2.51 15.86
N HIS A 367 -9.66 2.65 15.39
CA HIS A 367 -10.04 3.50 14.28
C HIS A 367 -11.13 4.48 14.70
N ALA A 368 -11.22 5.62 14.05
CA ALA A 368 -12.26 6.60 14.38
C ALA A 368 -12.70 7.40 13.16
N ALA A 369 -13.97 7.76 13.15
CA ALA A 369 -14.56 8.61 12.13
C ALA A 369 -15.39 9.74 12.74
N ARG A 370 -15.21 10.94 12.22
CA ARG A 370 -16.15 12.03 12.43
C ARG A 370 -17.25 11.91 11.38
N ASN A 371 -18.43 11.61 11.85
CA ASN A 371 -19.60 11.39 11.01
C ASN A 371 -20.17 12.73 10.51
N ASN A 372 -20.88 12.69 9.38
CA ASN A 372 -21.48 13.89 8.76
C ASN A 372 -22.54 14.58 9.62
N ASP A 373 -23.12 13.87 10.59
CA ASP A 373 -24.07 14.40 11.56
C ASP A 373 -23.41 15.06 12.78
N GLY A 374 -22.05 15.13 12.81
CA GLY A 374 -21.25 15.71 13.88
C GLY A 374 -20.88 14.75 15.00
N ASN A 375 -21.37 13.51 14.97
CA ASN A 375 -21.00 12.46 15.90
C ASN A 375 -19.55 11.99 15.67
N LEU A 376 -19.01 11.25 16.65
CA LEU A 376 -17.75 10.54 16.54
C LEU A 376 -17.98 9.06 16.79
N SER A 377 -17.61 8.24 15.84
CA SER A 377 -17.60 6.79 16.00
C SER A 377 -16.17 6.30 16.24
N VAL A 378 -16.00 5.39 17.21
CA VAL A 378 -14.70 4.82 17.56
C VAL A 378 -14.81 3.31 17.53
N GLU A 379 -13.97 2.66 16.74
CA GLU A 379 -13.81 1.22 16.72
C GLU A 379 -12.63 0.83 17.60
N LEU A 380 -12.82 -0.19 18.41
CA LEU A 380 -11.84 -0.80 19.32
C LEU A 380 -11.77 -2.28 18.99
N ILE A 381 -10.60 -2.75 18.56
CA ILE A 381 -10.37 -4.14 18.15
C ILE A 381 -9.44 -4.80 19.15
N ASN A 382 -9.98 -5.65 20.02
CA ASN A 382 -9.18 -6.39 20.99
C ASN A 382 -8.66 -7.69 20.36
N ARG A 383 -7.35 -7.74 20.13
CA ARG A 383 -6.63 -8.88 19.53
C ARG A 383 -6.17 -9.92 20.56
N ASP A 384 -6.38 -9.67 21.85
CA ASP A 384 -6.05 -10.63 22.92
C ASP A 384 -7.16 -11.70 23.00
N PRO A 385 -6.85 -13.00 22.81
CA PRO A 385 -7.84 -14.05 22.80
C PRO A 385 -8.43 -14.36 24.19
N SER A 386 -7.85 -13.86 25.27
CA SER A 386 -8.17 -14.25 26.64
C SER A 386 -8.53 -13.09 27.57
N ALA A 387 -7.98 -11.89 27.32
CA ALA A 387 -8.14 -10.76 28.22
C ALA A 387 -9.10 -9.69 27.68
N ALA A 388 -10.08 -9.30 28.48
CA ALA A 388 -10.83 -8.09 28.24
C ALA A 388 -10.05 -6.86 28.73
N TYR A 389 -10.18 -5.74 28.00
CA TYR A 389 -9.54 -4.49 28.36
C TYR A 389 -10.56 -3.44 28.82
N THR A 390 -10.21 -2.71 29.90
CA THR A 390 -10.87 -1.44 30.20
C THR A 390 -10.07 -0.33 29.55
N VAL A 391 -10.66 0.38 28.59
CA VAL A 391 -10.02 1.35 27.74
C VAL A 391 -10.50 2.75 28.09
N ASP A 392 -9.57 3.62 28.45
CA ASP A 392 -9.85 5.05 28.62
C ASP A 392 -9.76 5.75 27.27
N LEU A 393 -10.82 6.52 26.93
CA LEU A 393 -10.96 7.21 25.66
C LEU A 393 -10.60 8.70 25.81
N ASP A 394 -9.57 9.13 25.14
CA ASP A 394 -9.11 10.51 25.11
C ASP A 394 -9.42 11.19 23.76
N TYR A 395 -9.85 12.45 23.79
CA TYR A 395 -10.28 13.22 22.62
C TYR A 395 -9.49 14.51 22.45
N VAL A 396 -9.15 14.82 21.22
CA VAL A 396 -8.54 16.09 20.81
C VAL A 396 -9.42 16.76 19.75
N GLY A 397 -9.74 18.04 19.95
CA GLY A 397 -10.55 18.81 19.00
C GLY A 397 -12.02 18.45 18.94
N TRP A 398 -12.50 17.62 19.86
CA TRP A 398 -13.88 17.17 19.97
C TRP A 398 -14.18 16.80 21.43
N ALA A 399 -15.38 17.03 21.89
CA ALA A 399 -15.79 16.66 23.26
C ALA A 399 -17.10 15.90 23.23
N PRO A 400 -17.17 14.72 23.88
CA PRO A 400 -18.40 13.96 23.99
C PRO A 400 -19.43 14.62 24.90
N SER A 401 -20.71 14.32 24.66
CA SER A 401 -21.76 14.59 25.62
C SER A 401 -21.62 13.68 26.85
N SER A 402 -22.40 13.96 27.90
CA SER A 402 -22.48 13.10 29.10
C SER A 402 -23.43 11.92 28.94
N GLU A 403 -24.02 11.73 27.75
CA GLU A 403 -24.94 10.63 27.48
C GLU A 403 -24.20 9.29 27.45
N THR A 404 -24.90 8.23 27.87
CA THR A 404 -24.36 6.87 27.73
C THR A 404 -24.30 6.51 26.25
N PRO A 405 -23.12 6.17 25.70
CA PRO A 405 -22.99 5.90 24.28
C PRO A 405 -23.71 4.62 23.85
N THR A 406 -24.13 4.60 22.59
CA THR A 406 -24.53 3.37 21.91
C THR A 406 -23.29 2.59 21.54
N VAL A 407 -23.26 1.32 21.92
CA VAL A 407 -22.12 0.43 21.68
C VAL A 407 -22.59 -0.79 20.90
N HIS A 408 -21.99 -0.99 19.73
CA HIS A 408 -22.12 -2.20 18.93
C HIS A 408 -20.96 -3.12 19.29
N THR A 409 -21.22 -4.41 19.45
CA THR A 409 -20.17 -5.40 19.80
C THR A 409 -20.35 -6.66 18.97
N TYR A 410 -19.26 -7.09 18.35
CA TYR A 410 -19.08 -8.42 17.80
C TYR A 410 -17.96 -9.11 18.58
N ALA A 411 -18.26 -10.18 19.28
CA ALA A 411 -17.32 -10.92 20.13
C ALA A 411 -17.12 -12.34 19.60
N ALA A 412 -16.08 -13.02 20.08
CA ALA A 412 -15.84 -14.42 19.79
C ALA A 412 -17.09 -15.28 20.04
N GLU A 413 -17.30 -16.29 19.21
CA GLU A 413 -18.47 -17.18 19.20
C GLU A 413 -19.80 -16.46 18.93
N GLY A 414 -19.78 -15.15 18.66
CA GLY A 414 -20.98 -14.38 18.34
C GLY A 414 -21.56 -14.75 16.98
N THR A 415 -22.88 -14.94 16.91
CA THR A 415 -23.62 -15.14 15.66
C THR A 415 -24.39 -13.90 15.21
N SER A 416 -24.13 -12.77 15.87
CA SER A 416 -24.75 -11.47 15.55
C SER A 416 -24.02 -10.34 16.27
N ILE A 417 -24.16 -9.13 15.73
CA ILE A 417 -23.75 -7.91 16.40
C ILE A 417 -24.77 -7.56 17.47
N THR A 418 -24.30 -7.31 18.69
CA THR A 418 -25.14 -6.86 19.80
C THR A 418 -25.07 -5.34 19.95
N THR A 419 -26.19 -4.69 20.24
CA THR A 419 -26.26 -3.23 20.44
C THR A 419 -26.82 -2.92 21.83
N ALA A 420 -26.14 -2.06 22.59
CA ALA A 420 -26.52 -1.67 23.93
C ALA A 420 -26.06 -0.25 24.28
N GLN A 421 -26.77 0.40 25.18
CA GLN A 421 -26.32 1.59 25.89
C GLN A 421 -25.42 1.14 27.04
N ARG A 422 -24.10 1.39 26.97
CA ARG A 422 -23.19 0.92 28.03
C ARG A 422 -21.91 1.73 28.12
N GLY A 423 -21.23 1.63 29.27
CA GLY A 423 -19.99 2.36 29.54
C GLY A 423 -20.20 3.87 29.65
N THR A 424 -19.15 4.61 29.45
CA THR A 424 -19.18 6.08 29.38
C THR A 424 -18.43 6.56 28.14
N ALA A 425 -18.56 7.81 27.80
CA ALA A 425 -17.75 8.40 26.74
C ALA A 425 -16.25 8.40 27.07
N GLY A 426 -15.86 8.35 28.35
CA GLY A 426 -14.46 8.32 28.79
C GLY A 426 -13.89 6.93 29.00
N THR A 427 -14.73 5.89 29.16
CA THR A 427 -14.25 4.54 29.50
C THR A 427 -15.15 3.49 28.93
N GLN A 428 -14.56 2.50 28.25
CA GLN A 428 -15.25 1.36 27.69
C GLN A 428 -14.58 0.03 28.07
N VAL A 429 -15.41 -1.03 28.19
CA VAL A 429 -14.89 -2.39 28.31
C VAL A 429 -14.95 -3.08 26.95
N VAL A 430 -13.80 -3.56 26.48
CA VAL A 430 -13.63 -4.30 25.23
C VAL A 430 -13.39 -5.76 25.56
N PRO A 431 -14.34 -6.68 25.33
CA PRO A 431 -14.17 -8.09 25.59
C PRO A 431 -12.94 -8.68 24.88
N ALA A 432 -12.46 -9.81 25.35
CA ALA A 432 -11.44 -10.56 24.65
C ALA A 432 -11.89 -10.87 23.20
N TYR A 433 -10.96 -10.80 22.25
CA TYR A 433 -11.16 -11.21 20.86
C TYR A 433 -12.44 -10.62 20.23
N SER A 434 -12.61 -9.30 20.37
CA SER A 434 -13.86 -8.63 19.95
C SER A 434 -13.61 -7.33 19.17
N ILE A 435 -14.63 -6.93 18.41
CA ILE A 435 -14.76 -5.64 17.76
C ILE A 435 -15.87 -4.86 18.49
N VAL A 436 -15.57 -3.64 18.91
CA VAL A 436 -16.51 -2.77 19.63
C VAL A 436 -16.55 -1.41 18.96
N THR A 437 -17.70 -0.99 18.46
CA THR A 437 -17.91 0.36 17.93
C THR A 437 -18.69 1.20 18.94
N VAL A 438 -18.12 2.33 19.34
CA VAL A 438 -18.72 3.28 20.28
C VAL A 438 -19.21 4.50 19.51
N LYS A 439 -20.52 4.73 19.52
CA LYS A 439 -21.17 5.91 18.92
C LYS A 439 -21.30 7.01 19.96
N LEU A 440 -20.67 8.15 19.70
CA LEU A 440 -20.57 9.27 20.64
C LEU A 440 -21.23 10.50 20.04
N THR A 441 -22.10 11.16 20.83
CA THR A 441 -22.69 12.44 20.47
C THR A 441 -21.85 13.61 20.99
N PRO A 442 -21.78 14.75 20.26
CA PRO A 442 -20.98 15.91 20.68
C PRO A 442 -21.61 16.61 21.89
N SER A 443 -20.77 17.16 22.75
CA SER A 443 -21.19 18.06 23.81
C SER A 443 -21.59 19.44 23.23
N ALA A 444 -22.55 20.09 23.87
CA ALA A 444 -22.86 21.49 23.58
C ALA A 444 -21.74 22.47 24.02
N THR A 445 -20.77 22.01 24.82
CA THR A 445 -19.61 22.79 25.27
C THR A 445 -18.45 22.68 24.30
N ASN A 446 -17.59 23.71 24.24
CA ASN A 446 -16.40 23.71 23.39
C ASN A 446 -15.51 22.49 23.63
N PRO A 447 -14.90 21.93 22.58
CA PRO A 447 -14.00 20.79 22.69
C PRO A 447 -12.83 21.07 23.62
N VAL A 448 -12.37 20.04 24.34
CA VAL A 448 -11.16 20.12 25.17
C VAL A 448 -9.95 20.40 24.26
N SER A 449 -9.39 21.61 24.40
CA SER A 449 -8.14 21.95 23.72
C SER A 449 -6.98 21.26 24.45
N ARG A 450 -6.38 20.23 23.88
CA ARG A 450 -5.03 19.80 24.26
C ARG A 450 -4.00 20.67 23.56
N THR A 451 -2.97 21.06 24.31
CA THR A 451 -2.09 22.17 23.99
C THR A 451 -0.82 21.80 23.23
N LEU A 452 -0.78 20.66 22.54
CA LEU A 452 0.35 20.40 21.66
C LEU A 452 0.22 21.34 20.44
N SER A 453 1.06 22.37 20.41
CA SER A 453 1.04 23.33 19.31
C SER A 453 1.48 22.68 18.01
N ALA A 454 0.97 23.14 16.88
CA ALA A 454 1.55 22.79 15.59
C ALA A 454 3.05 23.16 15.58
N PRO A 455 3.91 22.39 14.91
CA PRO A 455 5.27 22.81 14.62
C PRO A 455 5.26 24.18 13.91
N GLY A 456 6.23 25.04 14.19
CA GLY A 456 6.34 26.31 13.50
C GLY A 456 6.57 26.10 12.00
N SER A 457 6.36 27.17 11.21
CA SER A 457 6.46 27.12 9.74
C SER A 457 7.77 26.47 9.29
N PRO A 458 7.71 25.38 8.51
CA PRO A 458 8.91 24.72 8.03
C PRO A 458 9.68 25.61 7.05
N THR A 459 10.99 25.47 7.07
CA THR A 459 11.93 26.06 6.10
C THR A 459 12.66 24.93 5.38
N VAL A 460 13.02 25.16 4.13
CA VAL A 460 13.73 24.18 3.30
C VAL A 460 15.09 24.75 2.90
N SER A 461 16.12 23.94 3.01
CA SER A 461 17.49 24.26 2.63
C SER A 461 18.19 23.07 1.98
N ASN A 462 19.35 23.30 1.39
CA ASN A 462 20.19 22.29 0.75
C ASN A 462 19.41 21.40 -0.23
N VAL A 463 18.54 22.02 -1.05
CA VAL A 463 17.75 21.31 -2.06
C VAL A 463 18.68 20.85 -3.17
N THR A 464 18.72 19.55 -3.38
CA THR A 464 19.43 18.88 -4.50
C THR A 464 18.42 18.26 -5.46
N ALA A 465 18.88 17.52 -6.44
CA ALA A 465 18.01 16.72 -7.30
C ALA A 465 17.28 15.61 -6.53
N HIS A 466 17.87 15.10 -5.45
CA HIS A 466 17.37 13.90 -4.76
C HIS A 466 17.17 14.09 -3.24
N SER A 467 17.46 15.26 -2.69
CA SER A 467 17.31 15.50 -1.25
C SER A 467 16.97 16.95 -0.92
N ALA A 468 16.43 17.17 0.29
CA ALA A 468 16.23 18.47 0.89
C ALA A 468 16.29 18.38 2.40
N ILE A 469 16.78 19.43 3.08
CA ILE A 469 16.71 19.55 4.53
C ILE A 469 15.50 20.41 4.88
N ILE A 470 14.61 19.85 5.70
CA ILE A 470 13.39 20.51 6.20
C ILE A 470 13.62 20.76 7.69
N ALA A 471 13.49 22.00 8.15
CA ALA A 471 13.64 22.39 9.55
C ALA A 471 12.47 23.26 9.99
N TRP A 472 12.08 23.15 11.26
CA TRP A 472 10.92 23.86 11.82
C TRP A 472 11.18 24.29 13.26
N THR A 473 10.32 25.17 13.79
CA THR A 473 10.33 25.50 15.21
C THR A 473 9.62 24.37 15.98
N PRO A 474 10.22 23.84 17.06
CA PRO A 474 9.60 22.80 17.87
C PRO A 474 8.21 23.16 18.39
N SER A 475 7.34 22.18 18.45
CA SER A 475 6.04 22.29 19.13
C SER A 475 6.21 22.49 20.63
N THR A 476 5.24 23.12 21.24
CA THR A 476 5.17 23.36 22.69
C THR A 476 3.88 22.78 23.27
N GLY A 477 3.79 22.66 24.57
CA GLY A 477 2.55 22.25 25.28
C GLY A 477 2.37 20.76 25.52
N GLY A 478 3.41 19.94 25.26
CA GLY A 478 3.43 18.50 25.56
C GLY A 478 4.83 17.92 25.44
N ASP A 479 4.99 16.66 25.86
CA ASP A 479 6.25 15.92 25.77
C ASP A 479 6.38 15.32 24.35
N VAL A 480 6.83 16.14 23.39
CA VAL A 480 7.02 15.71 21.99
C VAL A 480 8.10 14.62 21.92
N THR A 481 7.77 13.47 21.38
CA THR A 481 8.70 12.35 21.18
C THR A 481 9.23 12.26 19.77
N ARG A 482 8.44 12.68 18.78
CA ARG A 482 8.85 12.68 17.36
C ARG A 482 8.04 13.67 16.54
N TYR A 483 8.54 13.93 15.35
CA TYR A 483 7.88 14.70 14.29
C TYR A 483 7.74 13.82 13.05
N GLY A 484 6.58 13.81 12.42
CA GLY A 484 6.36 13.24 11.09
C GLY A 484 6.38 14.33 10.04
N VAL A 485 7.13 14.13 8.95
CA VAL A 485 7.15 15.02 7.78
C VAL A 485 6.31 14.38 6.68
N PHE A 486 5.30 15.10 6.20
CA PHE A 486 4.32 14.57 5.25
C PHE A 486 4.34 15.38 3.96
N GLN A 487 4.34 14.69 2.83
CA GLN A 487 4.07 15.28 1.53
C GLN A 487 2.57 15.38 1.30
N GLN A 488 2.10 16.54 0.85
CA GLN A 488 0.72 16.74 0.41
C GLN A 488 0.59 16.39 -1.07
N ILE A 489 -0.26 15.43 -1.39
CA ILE A 489 -0.55 14.99 -2.76
C ILE A 489 -2.06 15.09 -2.98
N GLY A 490 -2.53 16.19 -3.58
CA GLY A 490 -3.96 16.48 -3.65
C GLY A 490 -4.57 16.63 -2.24
N THR A 491 -5.55 15.80 -1.91
CA THR A 491 -6.17 15.75 -0.57
C THR A 491 -5.46 14.79 0.39
N ASN A 492 -4.49 14.01 -0.07
CA ASN A 492 -3.80 13.00 0.70
C ASN A 492 -2.49 13.51 1.29
N SER A 493 -2.13 12.98 2.47
CA SER A 493 -0.85 13.22 3.14
C SER A 493 -0.05 11.92 3.16
N VAL A 494 1.16 11.94 2.62
CA VAL A 494 2.06 10.77 2.58
C VAL A 494 3.26 11.03 3.47
N LEU A 495 3.54 10.12 4.41
CA LEU A 495 4.70 10.23 5.30
C LEU A 495 6.01 10.09 4.50
N LEU A 496 6.84 11.13 4.50
CA LEU A 496 8.19 11.08 3.95
C LEU A 496 9.19 10.49 4.96
N GLY A 497 8.93 10.65 6.25
CA GLY A 497 9.74 10.08 7.33
C GLY A 497 9.52 10.79 8.66
N GLU A 498 10.18 10.28 9.69
CA GLU A 498 10.09 10.78 11.07
C GLU A 498 11.46 11.28 11.57
N SER A 499 11.43 12.21 12.53
CA SER A 499 12.62 12.74 13.22
C SER A 499 12.31 12.98 14.69
N THR A 500 13.28 12.73 15.56
CA THR A 500 13.22 13.12 16.98
C THR A 500 13.72 14.55 17.23
N SER A 501 14.26 15.21 16.23
CA SER A 501 14.72 16.60 16.27
C SER A 501 13.86 17.48 15.36
N ALA A 502 13.95 18.80 15.49
CA ALA A 502 13.20 19.76 14.68
C ALA A 502 13.81 19.97 13.28
N THR A 503 14.38 18.93 12.72
CA THR A 503 14.95 18.89 11.37
C THR A 503 14.83 17.47 10.79
N PHE A 504 14.65 17.37 9.47
CA PHE A 504 14.57 16.11 8.75
C PHE A 504 15.25 16.26 7.39
N THR A 505 16.03 15.26 6.99
CA THR A 505 16.61 15.20 5.65
C THR A 505 15.77 14.24 4.80
N ALA A 506 14.94 14.81 3.93
CA ALA A 506 14.24 14.04 2.90
C ALA A 506 15.25 13.55 1.87
N GLN A 507 15.22 12.26 1.58
CA GLN A 507 16.09 11.59 0.61
C GLN A 507 15.25 10.89 -0.46
N ASN A 508 15.90 10.43 -1.53
CA ASN A 508 15.26 9.73 -2.66
C ASN A 508 14.15 10.54 -3.34
N LEU A 509 14.24 11.86 -3.29
CA LEU A 509 13.31 12.75 -3.98
C LEU A 509 13.49 12.65 -5.50
N VAL A 510 12.40 12.87 -6.23
CA VAL A 510 12.39 12.89 -7.69
C VAL A 510 12.96 14.23 -8.19
N PRO A 511 13.93 14.24 -9.10
CA PRO A 511 14.48 15.46 -9.68
C PRO A 511 13.41 16.32 -10.39
N GLY A 512 13.57 17.64 -10.33
CA GLY A 512 12.70 18.59 -11.02
C GLY A 512 11.24 18.60 -10.53
N THR A 513 10.98 17.99 -9.37
CA THR A 513 9.63 17.76 -8.85
C THR A 513 9.29 18.75 -7.73
N SER A 514 8.05 19.24 -7.76
CA SER A 514 7.52 20.09 -6.69
C SER A 514 7.01 19.25 -5.52
N TYR A 515 7.50 19.54 -4.32
CA TYR A 515 7.07 18.93 -3.07
C TYR A 515 6.42 19.98 -2.17
N THR A 516 5.19 19.74 -1.75
CA THR A 516 4.55 20.54 -0.70
C THR A 516 4.52 19.68 0.56
N VAL A 517 5.15 20.12 1.63
CA VAL A 517 5.29 19.34 2.86
C VAL A 517 4.80 20.09 4.07
N ASN A 518 4.24 19.37 5.05
CA ASN A 518 3.95 19.84 6.39
C ASN A 518 4.55 18.91 7.44
N VAL A 519 4.56 19.35 8.68
CA VAL A 519 5.14 18.64 9.82
C VAL A 519 4.10 18.54 10.93
N LEU A 520 3.99 17.35 11.54
CA LEU A 520 3.18 17.11 12.74
C LEU A 520 4.09 16.66 13.89
N ALA A 521 3.81 17.14 15.09
CA ALA A 521 4.45 16.62 16.30
C ALA A 521 3.61 15.49 16.90
N THR A 522 4.27 14.50 17.50
CA THR A 522 3.63 13.40 18.23
C THR A 522 4.18 13.39 19.67
N ASP A 523 3.31 13.30 20.67
CA ASP A 523 3.68 13.20 22.08
C ASP A 523 3.91 11.73 22.51
N GLN A 524 4.28 11.54 23.78
CA GLN A 524 4.54 10.23 24.35
C GLN A 524 3.31 9.30 24.37
N LYS A 525 2.10 9.86 24.32
CA LYS A 525 0.85 9.10 24.28
C LYS A 525 0.35 8.80 22.88
N GLY A 526 1.12 9.22 21.85
CA GLY A 526 0.74 9.03 20.45
C GLY A 526 -0.17 10.12 19.86
N TYR A 527 -0.53 11.15 20.64
CA TYR A 527 -1.31 12.28 20.10
C TYR A 527 -0.48 13.11 19.14
N ARG A 528 -1.09 13.53 18.06
CA ARG A 528 -0.48 14.42 17.07
C ARG A 528 -1.01 15.85 17.21
N SER A 529 -0.13 16.81 16.94
CA SER A 529 -0.51 18.23 16.79
C SER A 529 -1.33 18.44 15.53
N MET A 530 -1.90 19.64 15.38
CA MET A 530 -2.27 20.16 14.07
C MET A 530 -1.02 20.21 13.19
N PRO A 531 -1.16 20.04 11.86
CA PRO A 531 -0.04 20.19 10.94
C PRO A 531 0.50 21.63 10.96
N SER A 532 1.79 21.77 10.73
CA SER A 532 2.40 23.08 10.43
C SER A 532 1.77 23.70 9.18
N THR A 533 1.97 24.99 8.96
CA THR A 533 1.76 25.56 7.63
C THR A 533 2.61 24.80 6.61
N PRO A 534 2.07 24.50 5.40
CA PRO A 534 2.86 23.79 4.40
C PRO A 534 3.96 24.68 3.82
N VAL A 535 5.06 24.06 3.42
CA VAL A 535 6.12 24.69 2.62
C VAL A 535 6.27 23.93 1.30
N THR A 536 6.44 24.69 0.20
CA THR A 536 6.66 24.10 -1.13
C THR A 536 8.08 24.39 -1.59
N PHE A 537 8.74 23.37 -2.16
CA PHE A 537 10.05 23.49 -2.81
C PHE A 537 10.08 22.64 -4.08
N VAL A 538 11.00 22.94 -4.98
CA VAL A 538 11.24 22.16 -6.20
C VAL A 538 12.65 21.59 -6.11
N THR A 539 12.75 20.26 -6.28
CA THR A 539 14.07 19.58 -6.37
C THR A 539 14.82 20.04 -7.61
N GLY A 540 16.14 20.06 -7.52
CA GLY A 540 16.98 20.36 -8.68
C GLY A 540 16.69 19.42 -9.85
N THR A 541 16.79 19.91 -11.07
CA THR A 541 16.82 19.04 -12.26
C THR A 541 18.10 18.23 -12.23
N PRO A 542 18.12 16.98 -12.74
CA PRO A 542 19.37 16.29 -12.96
C PRO A 542 20.21 17.18 -13.88
N GLN A 543 21.38 17.63 -13.41
CA GLN A 543 22.37 18.11 -14.36
C GLN A 543 22.71 16.92 -15.24
N ASN A 544 22.69 17.08 -16.54
CA ASN A 544 23.28 16.10 -17.45
C ASN A 544 24.65 15.76 -16.87
N SER A 545 24.82 14.47 -16.51
CA SER A 545 26.06 14.01 -15.91
C SER A 545 27.23 14.46 -16.80
N THR A 546 28.04 15.35 -16.29
CA THR A 546 29.26 15.83 -16.98
C THR A 546 30.46 14.95 -16.66
N CYS A 547 30.23 13.78 -16.02
CA CYS A 547 31.25 12.81 -15.68
C CYS A 547 30.73 11.37 -15.72
N ALA A 548 31.63 10.43 -15.98
CA ALA A 548 31.38 9.00 -15.87
C ALA A 548 32.42 8.37 -14.95
N VAL A 549 32.00 7.39 -14.15
CA VAL A 549 32.84 6.58 -13.26
C VAL A 549 32.58 5.11 -13.51
N THR A 550 33.65 4.36 -13.80
CA THR A 550 33.59 2.89 -13.75
C THR A 550 34.17 2.43 -12.42
N TYR A 551 33.42 1.65 -11.67
CA TYR A 551 33.85 1.01 -10.42
C TYR A 551 34.00 -0.49 -10.67
N ASP A 552 35.21 -0.99 -10.54
CA ASP A 552 35.59 -2.37 -10.86
C ASP A 552 36.20 -3.05 -9.63
N VAL A 553 35.53 -4.12 -9.12
CA VAL A 553 36.08 -4.97 -8.05
C VAL A 553 36.86 -6.12 -8.66
N VAL A 554 38.17 -5.89 -8.88
CA VAL A 554 39.06 -6.83 -9.57
C VAL A 554 39.37 -8.09 -8.78
N SER A 555 39.28 -8.07 -7.45
CA SER A 555 39.42 -9.24 -6.60
C SER A 555 38.80 -9.02 -5.22
N GLY A 556 38.35 -10.11 -4.58
CA GLY A 556 37.79 -10.10 -3.23
C GLY A 556 38.15 -11.36 -2.44
N TRP A 557 38.28 -11.21 -1.11
CA TRP A 557 38.51 -12.30 -0.15
C TRP A 557 37.68 -12.04 1.13
N ALA A 558 37.67 -12.95 2.05
CA ALA A 558 36.79 -12.91 3.22
C ALA A 558 36.85 -11.60 4.05
N SER A 559 37.99 -10.91 4.08
CA SER A 559 38.18 -9.70 4.89
C SER A 559 38.53 -8.45 4.08
N GLY A 560 38.48 -8.50 2.72
CA GLY A 560 38.85 -7.35 1.91
C GLY A 560 38.60 -7.55 0.42
N PHE A 561 38.86 -6.51 -0.34
CA PHE A 561 38.72 -6.47 -1.81
C PHE A 561 39.67 -5.45 -2.42
N VAL A 562 39.85 -5.53 -3.73
CA VAL A 562 40.58 -4.54 -4.52
C VAL A 562 39.61 -3.89 -5.48
N ALA A 563 39.53 -2.56 -5.45
CA ALA A 563 38.70 -1.80 -6.38
C ALA A 563 39.50 -0.80 -7.19
N ASN A 564 39.19 -0.74 -8.48
CA ASN A 564 39.65 0.30 -9.41
C ASN A 564 38.51 1.26 -9.74
N LEU A 565 38.89 2.53 -9.92
CA LEU A 565 37.98 3.57 -10.39
C LEU A 565 38.57 4.20 -11.66
N ALA A 566 37.74 4.29 -12.69
CA ALA A 566 38.10 5.02 -13.91
C ALA A 566 37.17 6.24 -14.03
N ILE A 567 37.73 7.44 -14.05
CA ILE A 567 37.05 8.73 -13.99
C ILE A 567 37.18 9.44 -15.32
N THR A 568 36.09 9.82 -15.94
CA THR A 568 36.04 10.49 -17.24
C THR A 568 35.17 11.75 -17.15
N ASN A 569 35.67 12.87 -17.65
CA ASN A 569 34.89 14.09 -17.84
C ASN A 569 34.13 14.00 -19.17
N THR A 570 32.83 13.88 -19.13
CA THR A 570 31.94 13.84 -20.31
C THR A 570 31.34 15.20 -20.67
N GLY A 571 31.62 16.24 -19.85
CA GLY A 571 31.19 17.61 -20.08
C GLY A 571 32.06 18.36 -21.11
N PRO A 572 31.60 19.53 -21.59
CA PRO A 572 32.28 20.32 -22.60
C PRO A 572 33.49 21.11 -22.07
N ASP A 573 33.59 21.32 -20.77
CA ASP A 573 34.64 22.13 -20.14
C ASP A 573 35.69 21.24 -19.47
N PRO A 574 37.01 21.61 -19.54
CA PRO A 574 38.06 20.85 -18.89
C PRO A 574 37.97 20.97 -17.36
N ILE A 575 38.31 19.89 -16.65
CA ILE A 575 38.41 19.88 -15.18
C ILE A 575 39.90 19.83 -14.81
N ASN A 576 40.37 20.82 -14.07
CA ASN A 576 41.72 20.86 -13.52
C ASN A 576 41.64 20.86 -11.98
N GLY A 577 42.10 19.79 -11.37
CA GLY A 577 41.88 19.52 -9.95
C GLY A 577 40.45 19.00 -9.69
N TRP A 578 40.32 17.71 -9.49
CA TRP A 578 39.04 17.05 -9.25
C TRP A 578 38.99 16.46 -7.85
N THR A 579 37.75 16.36 -7.35
CA THR A 579 37.43 15.63 -6.12
C THR A 579 36.30 14.67 -6.42
N LEU A 580 36.56 13.36 -6.25
CA LEU A 580 35.56 12.31 -6.36
C LEU A 580 35.07 11.92 -4.95
N ALA A 581 33.77 11.84 -4.76
CA ALA A 581 33.21 11.37 -3.48
C ALA A 581 32.19 10.25 -3.71
N PHE A 582 32.17 9.30 -2.76
CA PHE A 582 31.21 8.20 -2.70
C PHE A 582 31.03 7.73 -1.25
N SER A 583 30.01 6.90 -1.03
CA SER A 583 29.76 6.28 0.28
C SER A 583 29.59 4.78 0.13
N PHE A 584 30.25 4.01 0.99
CA PHE A 584 30.02 2.57 1.09
C PHE A 584 28.62 2.30 1.63
N PRO A 585 27.87 1.33 1.08
CA PRO A 585 26.54 0.97 1.57
C PRO A 585 26.57 0.30 2.95
N SER A 586 27.68 -0.35 3.33
CA SER A 586 27.84 -1.04 4.60
C SER A 586 28.88 -0.36 5.52
N SER A 587 28.56 -0.25 6.80
CA SER A 587 29.48 0.23 7.82
C SER A 587 30.66 -0.73 8.09
N THR A 588 30.64 -1.92 7.51
CA THR A 588 31.74 -2.91 7.59
C THR A 588 32.77 -2.74 6.48
N GLU A 589 32.50 -1.83 5.53
CA GLU A 589 33.39 -1.51 4.43
C GLU A 589 34.19 -0.25 4.74
N SER A 590 35.48 -0.26 4.37
CA SER A 590 36.34 0.89 4.51
C SER A 590 37.51 0.83 3.52
N VAL A 591 38.12 1.96 3.21
CA VAL A 591 39.37 2.04 2.47
C VAL A 591 40.55 1.69 3.41
N SER A 592 41.42 0.78 2.99
CA SER A 592 42.67 0.51 3.71
C SER A 592 43.74 1.57 3.41
N SER A 593 44.90 1.45 4.01
CA SER A 593 46.05 2.34 3.70
C SER A 593 46.71 2.10 2.33
N SER A 594 46.30 1.05 1.61
CA SER A 594 46.85 0.71 0.29
C SER A 594 45.97 1.34 -0.80
N THR A 595 46.43 2.48 -1.31
CA THR A 595 45.77 3.24 -2.40
C THR A 595 46.81 3.60 -3.49
N TRP A 596 46.33 3.86 -4.69
CA TRP A 596 47.21 4.27 -5.82
C TRP A 596 46.54 5.32 -6.70
N ASN A 597 47.37 6.17 -7.31
CA ASN A 597 46.98 7.22 -8.24
C ASN A 597 45.95 8.24 -7.69
N GLY A 598 45.75 8.30 -6.38
CA GLY A 598 44.89 9.24 -5.70
C GLY A 598 45.12 9.21 -4.19
N THR A 599 44.75 10.29 -3.51
CA THR A 599 44.74 10.39 -2.06
C THR A 599 43.30 10.16 -1.57
N TYR A 600 43.14 9.20 -0.70
CA TYR A 600 41.83 8.79 -0.13
C TYR A 600 41.72 9.28 1.29
N ALA A 601 40.67 10.06 1.56
CA ALA A 601 40.26 10.45 2.91
C ALA A 601 38.89 9.80 3.20
N ALA A 602 38.78 9.07 4.32
CA ALA A 602 37.56 8.40 4.70
C ALA A 602 37.08 8.91 6.08
N ASP A 603 35.77 9.17 6.21
CA ASP A 603 35.08 9.45 7.46
C ASP A 603 33.87 8.51 7.55
N GLY A 604 34.05 7.42 8.31
CA GLY A 604 33.08 6.30 8.33
C GLY A 604 32.94 5.67 6.94
N GLN A 605 31.70 5.63 6.44
CA GLN A 605 31.37 5.10 5.11
C GLN A 605 31.70 6.09 3.98
N ASN A 606 31.88 7.38 4.28
CA ASN A 606 32.09 8.43 3.28
C ASN A 606 33.57 8.48 2.87
N VAL A 607 33.81 8.47 1.57
CA VAL A 607 35.14 8.48 0.98
C VAL A 607 35.27 9.66 0.03
N VAL A 608 36.36 10.41 0.18
CA VAL A 608 36.73 11.50 -0.71
C VAL A 608 38.09 11.17 -1.32
N VAL A 609 38.18 11.25 -2.64
CA VAL A 609 39.39 10.97 -3.41
C VAL A 609 39.81 12.23 -4.13
N THR A 610 41.10 12.60 -3.97
CA THR A 610 41.74 13.68 -4.72
C THR A 610 42.84 13.13 -5.60
N PRO A 611 43.17 13.79 -6.72
CA PRO A 611 44.17 13.29 -7.65
C PRO A 611 45.59 13.24 -7.04
N ALA A 612 46.36 12.24 -7.39
CA ALA A 612 47.80 12.28 -7.20
C ALA A 612 48.48 13.20 -8.24
N ASP A 613 49.74 13.59 -7.97
CA ASP A 613 50.54 14.38 -8.90
C ASP A 613 50.58 13.76 -10.30
N GLY A 614 50.26 14.55 -11.33
CA GLY A 614 50.19 14.12 -12.73
C GLY A 614 48.79 13.67 -13.21
N ASN A 615 47.84 13.43 -12.30
CA ASN A 615 46.46 12.97 -12.62
C ASN A 615 45.39 14.06 -12.41
N THR A 616 45.78 15.32 -12.32
CA THR A 616 44.88 16.43 -11.94
C THR A 616 43.94 16.89 -13.05
N TYR A 617 44.22 16.53 -14.30
CA TYR A 617 43.53 17.10 -15.46
C TYR A 617 42.64 16.06 -16.17
N LEU A 618 41.37 16.40 -16.33
CA LEU A 618 40.39 15.64 -17.11
C LEU A 618 39.98 16.47 -18.33
N THR A 619 40.32 15.98 -19.53
CA THR A 619 39.94 16.64 -20.79
C THR A 619 38.42 16.56 -21.03
N PRO A 620 37.84 17.56 -21.70
CA PRO A 620 36.43 17.56 -21.99
C PRO A 620 36.02 16.46 -22.97
N ASN A 621 34.71 16.16 -23.01
CA ASN A 621 34.08 15.25 -23.96
C ASN A 621 34.69 13.84 -24.00
N GLY A 622 35.13 13.33 -22.86
CA GLY A 622 35.69 11.98 -22.76
C GLY A 622 37.10 11.82 -23.34
N GLY A 623 37.84 12.92 -23.51
CA GLY A 623 39.17 12.89 -24.19
C GLY A 623 40.27 12.16 -23.42
N ASN A 624 40.16 11.99 -22.09
CA ASN A 624 40.98 11.10 -21.29
C ASN A 624 40.18 10.48 -20.13
N THR A 625 40.75 9.39 -19.59
CA THR A 625 40.25 8.74 -18.38
C THR A 625 41.40 8.65 -17.37
N VAL A 626 41.14 9.07 -16.15
CA VAL A 626 42.08 8.91 -15.03
C VAL A 626 41.65 7.69 -14.22
N SER A 627 42.63 6.82 -13.93
CA SER A 627 42.41 5.62 -13.11
C SER A 627 43.07 5.77 -11.75
N THR A 628 42.32 5.44 -10.70
CA THR A 628 42.78 5.36 -9.30
C THR A 628 42.22 4.09 -8.66
N GLY A 629 42.69 3.69 -7.50
CA GLY A 629 42.12 2.52 -6.83
C GLY A 629 42.61 2.36 -5.40
N PHE A 630 42.08 1.35 -4.76
CA PHE A 630 42.34 1.06 -3.34
C PHE A 630 42.13 -0.42 -3.00
N VAL A 631 42.75 -0.83 -1.90
CA VAL A 631 42.38 -2.05 -1.17
C VAL A 631 41.33 -1.68 -0.15
N GLY A 632 40.20 -2.32 -0.19
CA GLY A 632 39.14 -2.18 0.79
C GLY A 632 39.12 -3.29 1.84
N ASN A 633 38.72 -2.96 3.07
CA ASN A 633 38.35 -3.94 4.08
C ASN A 633 36.85 -4.21 4.02
N GLN A 634 36.46 -5.44 4.34
CA GLN A 634 35.04 -5.84 4.45
C GLN A 634 34.85 -6.97 5.46
N THR A 635 33.65 -7.08 6.01
CA THR A 635 33.21 -8.29 6.70
C THR A 635 31.80 -8.63 6.21
N GLY A 636 31.68 -9.69 5.41
CA GLY A 636 30.42 -10.11 4.80
C GLY A 636 30.28 -9.77 3.32
N ALA A 637 29.09 -9.37 2.87
CA ALA A 637 28.86 -8.97 1.49
C ALA A 637 29.56 -7.64 1.17
N ASN A 638 30.00 -7.50 -0.07
CA ASN A 638 30.68 -6.30 -0.60
C ASN A 638 29.77 -5.61 -1.65
N PRO A 639 28.71 -4.91 -1.24
CA PRO A 639 27.88 -4.17 -2.17
C PRO A 639 28.64 -2.95 -2.70
N SER A 640 28.50 -2.66 -3.99
CA SER A 640 29.15 -1.50 -4.61
C SER A 640 28.51 -0.18 -4.14
N PRO A 641 29.27 0.93 -4.04
CA PRO A 641 28.72 2.25 -3.79
C PRO A 641 27.59 2.61 -4.78
N ALA A 642 26.48 3.16 -4.29
CA ALA A 642 25.31 3.42 -5.12
C ALA A 642 25.51 4.57 -6.14
N SER A 643 26.40 5.52 -5.85
CA SER A 643 26.68 6.68 -6.72
C SER A 643 28.03 7.30 -6.42
N PHE A 644 28.55 8.03 -7.41
CA PHE A 644 29.77 8.81 -7.33
C PHE A 644 29.48 10.26 -7.72
N THR A 645 30.16 11.21 -7.05
CA THR A 645 30.12 12.63 -7.44
C THR A 645 31.49 13.14 -7.76
N LEU A 646 31.62 13.88 -8.85
CA LEU A 646 32.87 14.57 -9.26
C LEU A 646 32.64 16.08 -9.08
N ASN A 647 33.44 16.71 -8.21
CA ASN A 647 33.29 18.12 -7.84
C ASN A 647 31.81 18.47 -7.43
N GLY A 648 31.14 17.53 -6.79
CA GLY A 648 29.73 17.66 -6.35
C GLY A 648 28.69 17.32 -7.42
N ALA A 649 29.04 17.10 -8.67
CA ALA A 649 28.14 16.66 -9.73
C ALA A 649 28.05 15.13 -9.76
N VAL A 650 26.84 14.57 -9.79
CA VAL A 650 26.61 13.11 -9.85
C VAL A 650 27.08 12.57 -11.21
N CYS A 651 27.90 11.53 -11.18
CA CYS A 651 28.40 10.87 -12.38
C CYS A 651 27.51 9.71 -12.82
N THR A 652 27.51 9.45 -14.13
CA THR A 652 27.05 8.16 -14.65
C THR A 652 27.98 7.07 -14.14
N THR A 653 27.45 6.02 -13.50
CA THR A 653 28.25 4.95 -12.92
C THR A 653 28.04 3.64 -13.67
N THR A 654 29.15 2.96 -13.96
CA THR A 654 29.19 1.60 -14.51
C THR A 654 29.90 0.70 -13.50
N TYR A 655 29.40 -0.48 -13.27
CA TYR A 655 30.00 -1.51 -12.41
C TYR A 655 30.46 -2.68 -13.28
N SER A 656 31.70 -3.14 -13.06
CA SER A 656 32.30 -4.27 -13.77
C SER A 656 32.90 -5.30 -12.80
#